data_1d59999e378cf00080a28fb3fe1f6599
#
_entry.id   1d59999e378cf00080a28fb3fe1f6599
#
_cell.length_a   1.000
_cell.length_b   1.000
_cell.length_c   1.000
_cell.angle_alpha   90.00
_cell.angle_beta   90.00
_cell.angle_gamma   90.00
#
_symmetry.space_group_name_H-M   'P 1'
#
loop_
_entity.id
_entity.type
_entity.pdbx_description
1 polymer ?
#
loop_
_entity_poly.entity_id
_entity_poly.type
_entity_poly.pdbx_seq_one_letter_code
_entity_poly.pdbx_strand_id
1 'polypeptide(L)'
;MPFLRNTKLVEEVHALFQRHWQRALRIRERIRFNEEAFHLLLAGGVGVIGGLVNICFYYATESVRVFFLRQPGELVEVAEKMVPWQRVLTPTIGGLCAGLVLHWGLRMAGPLRSSNLLEVVVAGDGRLPFRSGVVKFLSSLVTIGSGGSIGREGGIVQLAATLASKWGQVAKWQPYRLRLLVGCGAASGIASAYNAPISGAVFAALIVLGNFSMNLFAPLVFASVVATMVSRSFFGIQPWYSVPPFEFTSLTQLPWFVCLGILSGAMGALFMKMLNVSEAAFRRVQAPLYVRLALGGLVVGLIAVWYPGVWGNGYVITNRILQGDYGAPTFSAKDIAGLEWFAHKLKQPTPGDELSGYLATQLAPATQNLLSNYDGGESVQLENALAADLNRITRSGLLYETERFTNVTLTARTKRLLERKPQGLDLVRLNRRLLLEAYPLEMSHTHWRQAAAAGLLFLAGLFVAKLVATLVTVGSGAVGGVFTPTLFLGAGLGATFALLLQQLGAGEELPIAVFGVVGMGSMLAATTRSPLLAMIMVFEISLDYSLMPPLMLACVVSILVARRLHPESIYTEPLRRKGLIVPQEATASEAAAERTVGDVMRAPVLPVRETATLREIANRFLTGANNFLPVVDSRQQLVGLVALQDLKEYLGADDEFQGVIAYDFMRPPPACVTPNQRLLDVLPVVLASEQRNIPVVNTLKENRLIGALPRAEVLGMFSEAIAASSRSEA
;
A
#
# COMPACT_ATOMS: atom_id res chain seq x y z
N MET A 1 8.05 -6.29 39.68
CA MET A 1 8.02 -4.85 39.41
C MET A 1 6.67 -4.30 39.81
N PRO A 2 6.57 -3.44 40.81
CA PRO A 2 5.28 -3.01 41.39
C PRO A 2 4.60 -1.80 40.69
N PHE A 3 5.11 -1.31 39.55
CA PHE A 3 4.62 -0.07 38.93
C PHE A 3 3.35 -0.20 38.09
N LEU A 4 2.81 -1.41 37.84
CA LEU A 4 1.60 -1.63 37.03
C LEU A 4 0.34 -1.95 37.82
N ARG A 5 0.34 -1.74 39.15
CA ARG A 5 -0.79 -2.04 40.04
C ARG A 5 -1.49 -0.79 40.63
N ASN A 6 -1.34 0.36 40.01
CA ASN A 6 -2.11 1.53 40.42
C ASN A 6 -3.46 1.56 39.66
N THR A 7 -4.32 0.59 40.01
CA THR A 7 -5.70 0.49 39.53
C THR A 7 -6.47 1.79 39.77
N LYS A 8 -6.21 2.52 40.84
CA LYS A 8 -6.85 3.80 41.15
C LYS A 8 -6.52 4.90 40.15
N LEU A 9 -5.29 5.04 39.71
CA LEU A 9 -4.88 6.07 38.74
C LEU A 9 -5.48 5.79 37.34
N VAL A 10 -5.55 4.52 36.96
CA VAL A 10 -6.20 4.11 35.70
C VAL A 10 -7.72 4.31 35.80
N GLU A 11 -8.34 4.04 36.94
CA GLU A 11 -9.74 4.29 37.19
C GLU A 11 -10.06 5.80 37.24
N GLU A 12 -9.21 6.61 37.86
CA GLU A 12 -9.36 8.07 37.87
C GLU A 12 -9.24 8.68 36.48
N VAL A 13 -8.22 8.29 35.70
CA VAL A 13 -8.07 8.72 34.32
C VAL A 13 -9.26 8.27 33.46
N HIS A 14 -9.75 7.06 33.69
CA HIS A 14 -10.94 6.54 33.00
C HIS A 14 -12.22 7.30 33.39
N ALA A 15 -12.39 7.61 34.66
CA ALA A 15 -13.51 8.40 35.18
C ALA A 15 -13.46 9.86 34.68
N LEU A 16 -12.27 10.46 34.64
CA LEU A 16 -12.04 11.81 34.10
C LEU A 16 -12.37 11.87 32.61
N PHE A 17 -11.92 10.87 31.86
CA PHE A 17 -12.22 10.75 30.44
C PHE A 17 -13.73 10.53 30.20
N GLN A 18 -14.39 9.69 30.99
CA GLN A 18 -15.83 9.49 30.90
C GLN A 18 -16.63 10.75 31.24
N ARG A 19 -16.22 11.54 32.25
CA ARG A 19 -16.85 12.80 32.59
C ARG A 19 -16.73 13.85 31.47
N HIS A 20 -15.56 14.00 30.89
CA HIS A 20 -15.35 14.91 29.76
C HIS A 20 -16.08 14.44 28.52
N TRP A 21 -16.14 13.13 28.30
CA TRP A 21 -16.87 12.53 27.19
C TRP A 21 -18.40 12.72 27.33
N GLN A 22 -18.97 12.54 28.51
CA GLN A 22 -20.37 12.82 28.75
C GLN A 22 -20.71 14.32 28.64
N ARG A 23 -19.75 15.21 28.93
CA ARG A 23 -19.91 16.65 28.64
C ARG A 23 -19.89 16.91 27.13
N ALA A 24 -19.01 16.29 26.40
CA ALA A 24 -18.96 16.39 24.93
C ALA A 24 -20.24 15.85 24.28
N LEU A 25 -20.79 14.75 24.79
CA LEU A 25 -22.06 14.21 24.31
C LEU A 25 -23.25 15.15 24.61
N ARG A 26 -23.27 15.82 25.78
CA ARG A 26 -24.28 16.84 26.09
C ARG A 26 -24.16 18.10 25.23
N ILE A 27 -22.97 18.48 24.87
CA ILE A 27 -22.72 19.56 23.90
C ILE A 27 -23.22 19.15 22.50
N ARG A 28 -23.08 17.87 22.11
CA ARG A 28 -23.66 17.31 20.89
C ARG A 28 -25.17 17.41 20.82
N GLU A 29 -25.87 17.15 21.93
CA GLU A 29 -27.36 17.26 22.00
C GLU A 29 -27.85 18.72 21.90
N ARG A 30 -27.04 19.67 22.36
CA ARG A 30 -27.34 21.11 22.26
C ARG A 30 -27.04 21.69 20.87
N ILE A 31 -25.98 21.22 20.23
CA ILE A 31 -25.63 21.62 18.88
C ILE A 31 -26.09 20.44 18.01
N ARG A 32 -27.16 20.60 17.22
CA ARG A 32 -27.63 19.61 16.23
C ARG A 32 -26.55 19.38 15.17
N PHE A 33 -25.42 18.75 15.57
CA PHE A 33 -24.39 18.32 14.62
C PHE A 33 -25.00 17.23 13.73
N ASN A 34 -24.97 17.48 12.43
CA ASN A 34 -25.24 16.45 11.45
C ASN A 34 -24.27 15.27 11.70
N GLU A 35 -24.73 14.04 11.54
CA GLU A 35 -23.94 12.83 11.82
C GLU A 35 -22.60 12.83 11.05
N GLU A 36 -22.60 13.38 9.85
CA GLU A 36 -21.41 13.56 9.00
C GLU A 36 -20.36 14.48 9.64
N ALA A 37 -20.77 15.65 10.15
CA ALA A 37 -19.85 16.58 10.81
C ALA A 37 -19.21 15.95 12.07
N PHE A 38 -19.93 15.09 12.78
CA PHE A 38 -19.40 14.35 13.91
C PHE A 38 -18.35 13.33 13.48
N HIS A 39 -18.58 12.58 12.40
CA HIS A 39 -17.59 11.65 11.84
C HIS A 39 -16.32 12.35 11.38
N LEU A 40 -16.42 13.54 10.77
CA LEU A 40 -15.27 14.36 10.38
C LEU A 40 -14.46 14.83 11.59
N LEU A 41 -15.11 15.31 12.64
CA LEU A 41 -14.42 15.74 13.86
C LEU A 41 -13.64 14.59 14.51
N LEU A 42 -14.23 13.39 14.55
CA LEU A 42 -13.57 12.20 15.04
C LEU A 42 -12.39 11.77 14.15
N ALA A 43 -12.58 11.82 12.85
CA ALA A 43 -11.53 11.54 11.87
C ALA A 43 -10.34 12.50 12.05
N GLY A 44 -10.61 13.79 12.29
CA GLY A 44 -9.57 14.76 12.63
C GLY A 44 -8.79 14.41 13.89
N GLY A 45 -9.49 14.02 14.96
CA GLY A 45 -8.85 13.56 16.19
C GLY A 45 -7.98 12.31 15.97
N VAL A 46 -8.46 11.35 15.17
CA VAL A 46 -7.67 10.17 14.77
C VAL A 46 -6.48 10.58 13.90
N GLY A 47 -6.66 11.58 13.04
CA GLY A 47 -5.56 12.16 12.25
C GLY A 47 -4.42 12.71 13.12
N VAL A 48 -4.76 13.47 14.16
CA VAL A 48 -3.77 13.95 15.14
C VAL A 48 -3.05 12.78 15.82
N ILE A 49 -3.79 11.75 16.26
CA ILE A 49 -3.21 10.55 16.85
C ILE A 49 -2.24 9.88 15.87
N GLY A 50 -2.61 9.71 14.60
CA GLY A 50 -1.75 9.09 13.58
C GLY A 50 -0.47 9.87 13.32
N GLY A 51 -0.55 11.21 13.22
CA GLY A 51 0.61 12.09 13.09
C GLY A 51 1.56 11.97 14.29
N LEU A 52 1.03 12.01 15.51
CA LEU A 52 1.82 11.84 16.75
C LEU A 52 2.46 10.45 16.84
N VAL A 53 1.75 9.39 16.41
CA VAL A 53 2.30 8.04 16.33
C VAL A 53 3.51 7.98 15.40
N ASN A 54 3.44 8.63 14.22
CA ASN A 54 4.57 8.70 13.30
C ASN A 54 5.78 9.40 13.92
N ILE A 55 5.55 10.55 14.58
CA ILE A 55 6.62 11.30 15.27
C ILE A 55 7.25 10.45 16.39
N CYS A 56 6.42 9.82 17.23
CA CYS A 56 6.86 8.93 18.27
C CYS A 56 7.68 7.76 17.70
N PHE A 57 7.21 7.16 16.60
CA PHE A 57 7.92 6.06 15.92
C PHE A 57 9.29 6.49 15.43
N TYR A 58 9.39 7.67 14.82
CA TYR A 58 10.64 8.20 14.30
C TYR A 58 11.68 8.37 15.43
N TYR A 59 11.35 9.11 16.48
CA TYR A 59 12.26 9.35 17.59
C TYR A 59 12.57 8.08 18.39
N ALA A 60 11.60 7.18 18.55
CA ALA A 60 11.82 5.90 19.22
C ALA A 60 12.76 5.00 18.40
N THR A 61 12.59 4.96 17.06
CA THR A 61 13.50 4.21 16.16
C THR A 61 14.90 4.79 16.22
N GLU A 62 15.02 6.12 16.24
CA GLU A 62 16.30 6.81 16.39
C GLU A 62 16.99 6.44 17.72
N SER A 63 16.23 6.45 18.81
CA SER A 63 16.76 6.06 20.13
C SER A 63 17.24 4.60 20.15
N VAL A 64 16.46 3.69 19.55
CA VAL A 64 16.85 2.27 19.42
C VAL A 64 18.10 2.15 18.54
N ARG A 65 18.18 2.89 17.44
CA ARG A 65 19.34 2.91 16.55
C ARG A 65 20.60 3.36 17.28
N VAL A 66 20.56 4.49 18.01
CA VAL A 66 21.69 4.99 18.80
C VAL A 66 22.10 3.98 19.86
N PHE A 67 21.16 3.28 20.50
CA PHE A 67 21.45 2.23 21.47
C PHE A 67 22.23 1.05 20.86
N PHE A 68 21.82 0.57 19.67
CA PHE A 68 22.47 -0.57 19.00
C PHE A 68 23.77 -0.18 18.30
N LEU A 69 23.80 0.98 17.64
CA LEU A 69 24.91 1.40 16.77
C LEU A 69 25.90 2.31 17.46
N ARG A 70 25.53 2.92 18.58
CA ARG A 70 26.32 3.88 19.37
C ARG A 70 26.82 5.11 18.57
N GLN A 71 26.26 5.34 17.40
CA GLN A 71 26.60 6.46 16.51
C GLN A 71 25.32 7.10 15.96
N PRO A 72 25.24 8.45 15.96
CA PRO A 72 24.19 9.14 15.23
C PRO A 72 24.45 9.07 13.72
N GLY A 73 23.40 9.18 12.89
CA GLY A 73 23.53 9.19 11.46
C GLY A 73 22.52 8.23 10.77
N GLU A 74 22.45 8.25 9.46
CA GLU A 74 21.57 7.35 8.71
C GLU A 74 22.02 5.90 8.84
N LEU A 75 21.05 4.97 8.97
CA LEU A 75 21.29 3.55 9.26
C LEU A 75 22.31 2.90 8.31
N VAL A 76 22.18 3.20 7.02
CA VAL A 76 23.05 2.65 5.96
C VAL A 76 24.45 3.25 6.02
N GLU A 77 24.56 4.56 6.24
CA GLU A 77 25.86 5.25 6.36
C GLU A 77 26.67 4.75 7.53
N VAL A 78 26.00 4.50 8.66
CA VAL A 78 26.64 3.88 9.83
C VAL A 78 27.05 2.45 9.51
N ALA A 79 26.17 1.67 8.84
CA ALA A 79 26.49 0.31 8.44
C ALA A 79 27.70 0.23 7.48
N GLU A 80 27.84 1.17 6.56
CA GLU A 80 28.99 1.26 5.64
C GLU A 80 30.32 1.49 6.38
N LYS A 81 30.30 2.20 7.52
CA LYS A 81 31.48 2.47 8.36
C LYS A 81 31.80 1.36 9.35
N MET A 82 30.84 0.45 9.62
CA MET A 82 31.02 -0.63 10.61
C MET A 82 31.93 -1.75 10.10
N VAL A 83 32.62 -2.40 11.05
CA VAL A 83 33.42 -3.60 10.77
C VAL A 83 32.48 -4.78 10.37
N PRO A 84 32.89 -5.69 9.47
CA PRO A 84 32.02 -6.78 8.98
C PRO A 84 31.33 -7.60 10.08
N TRP A 85 32.01 -7.97 11.15
CA TRP A 85 31.41 -8.74 12.23
C TRP A 85 30.29 -8.00 12.98
N GLN A 86 30.40 -6.66 13.10
CA GLN A 86 29.34 -5.83 13.71
C GLN A 86 28.11 -5.79 12.81
N ARG A 87 28.27 -5.76 11.47
CA ARG A 87 27.16 -5.84 10.52
C ARG A 87 26.38 -7.15 10.66
N VAL A 88 27.04 -8.24 11.06
CA VAL A 88 26.37 -9.52 11.30
C VAL A 88 25.71 -9.54 12.68
N LEU A 89 26.41 -9.08 13.71
CA LEU A 89 25.95 -9.22 15.08
C LEU A 89 24.76 -8.31 15.42
N THR A 90 24.74 -7.08 14.88
CA THR A 90 23.71 -6.08 15.19
C THR A 90 22.30 -6.56 14.82
N PRO A 91 21.99 -6.97 13.57
CA PRO A 91 20.66 -7.44 13.23
C PRO A 91 20.34 -8.81 13.86
N THR A 92 21.35 -9.63 14.20
CA THR A 92 21.16 -10.89 14.90
C THR A 92 20.64 -10.67 16.32
N ILE A 93 21.31 -9.81 17.09
CA ILE A 93 20.90 -9.43 18.46
C ILE A 93 19.57 -8.65 18.39
N GLY A 94 19.44 -7.74 17.44
CA GLY A 94 18.19 -7.00 17.22
C GLY A 94 17.01 -7.91 16.95
N GLY A 95 17.17 -8.91 16.10
CA GLY A 95 16.16 -9.93 15.83
C GLY A 95 15.80 -10.75 17.07
N LEU A 96 16.82 -11.14 17.87
CA LEU A 96 16.59 -11.82 19.14
C LEU A 96 15.77 -10.95 20.10
N CYS A 97 16.17 -9.69 20.32
CA CYS A 97 15.46 -8.75 21.19
C CYS A 97 14.02 -8.49 20.72
N ALA A 98 13.83 -8.22 19.42
CA ALA A 98 12.50 -8.04 18.82
C ALA A 98 11.62 -9.28 19.01
N GLY A 99 12.21 -10.45 18.86
CA GLY A 99 11.54 -11.73 19.05
C GLY A 99 11.16 -11.99 20.50
N LEU A 100 12.02 -11.63 21.46
CA LEU A 100 11.71 -11.73 22.90
C LEU A 100 10.56 -10.79 23.27
N VAL A 101 10.60 -9.53 22.81
CA VAL A 101 9.52 -8.55 23.02
C VAL A 101 8.19 -9.12 22.48
N LEU A 102 8.22 -9.69 21.28
CA LEU A 102 7.01 -10.24 20.65
C LEU A 102 6.53 -11.51 21.36
N HIS A 103 7.43 -12.43 21.69
CA HIS A 103 7.10 -13.71 22.31
C HIS A 103 6.49 -13.55 23.71
N TRP A 104 7.16 -12.80 24.58
CA TRP A 104 6.67 -12.56 25.94
C TRP A 104 5.56 -11.53 25.99
N GLY A 105 5.67 -10.46 25.20
CA GLY A 105 4.65 -9.43 25.15
C GLY A 105 3.29 -9.95 24.72
N LEU A 106 3.23 -10.83 23.71
CA LEU A 106 1.97 -11.46 23.29
C LEU A 106 1.40 -12.42 24.34
N ARG A 107 2.26 -13.16 25.06
CA ARG A 107 1.83 -14.02 26.18
C ARG A 107 1.21 -13.18 27.33
N MET A 108 1.79 -12.03 27.64
CA MET A 108 1.25 -11.10 28.64
C MET A 108 0.00 -10.36 28.18
N ALA A 109 -0.21 -10.24 26.87
CA ALA A 109 -1.37 -9.56 26.30
C ALA A 109 -2.68 -10.38 26.43
N GLY A 110 -2.59 -11.67 26.78
CA GLY A 110 -3.72 -12.57 26.96
C GLY A 110 -4.10 -13.37 25.70
N PRO A 111 -5.16 -14.21 25.75
CA PRO A 111 -5.53 -15.08 24.64
C PRO A 111 -5.88 -14.25 23.41
N LEU A 112 -5.24 -14.60 22.30
CA LEU A 112 -5.25 -13.89 21.02
C LEU A 112 -6.62 -14.01 20.34
N ARG A 113 -7.48 -13.02 20.54
CA ARG A 113 -8.39 -12.61 19.44
C ARG A 113 -7.51 -12.05 18.32
N SER A 114 -7.94 -12.21 17.06
CA SER A 114 -7.17 -11.73 15.91
C SER A 114 -6.61 -10.32 16.15
N SER A 115 -5.31 -10.17 15.97
CA SER A 115 -4.60 -8.90 16.11
C SER A 115 -4.12 -8.36 14.76
N ASN A 116 -4.55 -8.98 13.66
CA ASN A 116 -4.29 -8.50 12.31
C ASN A 116 -5.36 -7.46 11.95
N LEU A 117 -4.90 -6.27 11.53
CA LEU A 117 -5.76 -5.13 11.18
C LEU A 117 -6.85 -5.53 10.16
N LEU A 118 -6.46 -6.16 9.07
CA LEU A 118 -7.40 -6.54 7.99
C LEU A 118 -8.41 -7.58 8.44
N GLU A 119 -7.98 -8.57 9.22
CA GLU A 119 -8.85 -9.62 9.74
C GLU A 119 -9.94 -9.04 10.66
N VAL A 120 -9.55 -8.07 11.51
CA VAL A 120 -10.48 -7.43 12.46
C VAL A 120 -11.48 -6.50 11.74
N VAL A 121 -11.09 -5.91 10.61
CA VAL A 121 -11.97 -5.07 9.81
C VAL A 121 -12.90 -5.90 8.93
N VAL A 122 -12.38 -6.93 8.26
CA VAL A 122 -13.13 -7.76 7.29
C VAL A 122 -14.07 -8.72 8.00
N ALA A 123 -13.58 -9.47 8.99
CA ALA A 123 -14.32 -10.55 9.65
C ALA A 123 -14.68 -10.25 11.12
N GLY A 124 -14.26 -9.13 11.67
CA GLY A 124 -14.47 -8.76 13.07
C GLY A 124 -15.30 -7.49 13.27
N ASP A 125 -15.37 -7.07 14.53
CA ASP A 125 -16.15 -5.89 14.99
C ASP A 125 -15.34 -4.58 14.99
N GLY A 126 -14.16 -4.52 14.39
CA GLY A 126 -13.26 -3.37 14.46
C GLY A 126 -12.53 -3.23 15.81
N ARG A 127 -12.59 -4.22 16.69
CA ARG A 127 -11.97 -4.19 18.03
C ARG A 127 -10.56 -4.74 18.02
N LEU A 128 -9.57 -3.88 17.90
CA LEU A 128 -8.17 -4.24 18.02
C LEU A 128 -7.75 -4.31 19.50
N PRO A 129 -7.04 -5.38 19.91
CA PRO A 129 -6.54 -5.51 21.27
C PRO A 129 -5.35 -4.57 21.50
N PHE A 130 -5.50 -3.58 22.40
CA PHE A 130 -4.52 -2.52 22.65
C PHE A 130 -3.13 -3.06 23.01
N ARG A 131 -3.06 -3.99 23.98
CA ARG A 131 -1.79 -4.57 24.44
C ARG A 131 -1.01 -5.23 23.31
N SER A 132 -1.68 -6.01 22.47
CA SER A 132 -1.06 -6.67 21.33
C SER A 132 -0.56 -5.66 20.27
N GLY A 133 -1.30 -4.58 20.03
CA GLY A 133 -0.88 -3.51 19.12
C GLY A 133 0.41 -2.82 19.61
N VAL A 134 0.49 -2.50 20.89
CA VAL A 134 1.70 -1.90 21.49
C VAL A 134 2.90 -2.85 21.42
N VAL A 135 2.71 -4.13 21.73
CA VAL A 135 3.79 -5.14 21.64
C VAL A 135 4.33 -5.26 20.23
N LYS A 136 3.44 -5.30 19.21
CA LYS A 136 3.85 -5.33 17.81
C LYS A 136 4.60 -4.06 17.41
N PHE A 137 4.15 -2.90 17.85
CA PHE A 137 4.82 -1.63 17.63
C PHE A 137 6.26 -1.64 18.21
N LEU A 138 6.43 -2.05 19.46
CA LEU A 138 7.74 -2.13 20.10
C LEU A 138 8.67 -3.12 19.41
N SER A 139 8.15 -4.29 19.02
CA SER A 139 8.95 -5.27 18.26
C SER A 139 9.40 -4.72 16.90
N SER A 140 8.51 -3.97 16.20
CA SER A 140 8.84 -3.31 14.95
C SER A 140 9.95 -2.26 15.09
N LEU A 141 9.91 -1.45 16.15
CA LEU A 141 10.95 -0.46 16.46
C LEU A 141 12.33 -1.13 16.60
N VAL A 142 12.39 -2.21 17.39
CA VAL A 142 13.66 -2.93 17.62
C VAL A 142 14.15 -3.56 16.31
N THR A 143 13.25 -4.19 15.52
CA THR A 143 13.64 -4.81 14.26
C THR A 143 14.23 -3.79 13.27
N ILE A 144 13.59 -2.63 13.10
CA ILE A 144 14.02 -1.62 12.14
C ILE A 144 15.29 -0.91 12.66
N GLY A 145 15.30 -0.49 13.92
CA GLY A 145 16.41 0.22 14.52
C GLY A 145 17.72 -0.59 14.61
N SER A 146 17.62 -1.92 14.57
CA SER A 146 18.77 -2.83 14.58
C SER A 146 19.21 -3.32 13.19
N GLY A 147 18.63 -2.82 12.10
CA GLY A 147 19.04 -3.16 10.73
C GLY A 147 18.18 -4.20 10.00
N GLY A 148 17.05 -4.63 10.56
CA GLY A 148 16.11 -5.53 9.86
C GLY A 148 15.60 -4.93 8.56
N SER A 149 15.53 -5.73 7.49
CA SER A 149 15.09 -5.30 6.16
C SER A 149 13.57 -5.31 6.03
N ILE A 150 12.91 -4.28 6.58
CA ILE A 150 11.44 -4.18 6.61
C ILE A 150 11.00 -2.71 6.70
N GLY A 151 9.77 -2.41 6.26
CA GLY A 151 9.22 -1.07 6.26
C GLY A 151 8.64 -0.62 7.61
N ARG A 152 8.72 0.67 7.89
CA ARG A 152 8.21 1.30 9.13
C ARG A 152 6.70 1.45 9.17
N GLU A 153 6.06 1.48 8.00
CA GLU A 153 4.63 1.72 7.86
C GLU A 153 3.77 0.71 8.61
N GLY A 154 4.18 -0.57 8.64
CA GLY A 154 3.44 -1.62 9.33
C GLY A 154 3.28 -1.35 10.84
N GLY A 155 4.34 -0.88 11.50
CA GLY A 155 4.31 -0.50 12.93
C GLY A 155 3.46 0.74 13.19
N ILE A 156 3.61 1.77 12.36
CA ILE A 156 2.88 3.04 12.48
C ILE A 156 1.38 2.82 12.27
N VAL A 157 1.00 2.16 11.18
CA VAL A 157 -0.40 1.83 10.84
C VAL A 157 -1.04 0.97 11.93
N GLN A 158 -0.32 -0.06 12.40
CA GLN A 158 -0.83 -0.95 13.46
C GLN A 158 -1.13 -0.18 14.75
N LEU A 159 -0.23 0.70 15.18
CA LEU A 159 -0.45 1.47 16.43
C LEU A 159 -1.53 2.54 16.25
N ALA A 160 -1.52 3.30 15.16
CA ALA A 160 -2.52 4.33 14.88
C ALA A 160 -3.94 3.74 14.81
N ALA A 161 -4.12 2.64 14.10
CA ALA A 161 -5.39 1.92 14.02
C ALA A 161 -5.80 1.31 15.37
N THR A 162 -4.84 0.81 16.16
CA THR A 162 -5.11 0.26 17.50
C THR A 162 -5.58 1.35 18.47
N LEU A 163 -4.96 2.53 18.45
CA LEU A 163 -5.36 3.68 19.27
C LEU A 163 -6.75 4.20 18.85
N ALA A 164 -7.01 4.31 17.56
CA ALA A 164 -8.32 4.69 17.02
C ALA A 164 -9.41 3.68 17.45
N SER A 165 -9.12 2.38 17.32
CA SER A 165 -10.01 1.32 17.81
C SER A 165 -10.24 1.41 19.32
N LYS A 166 -9.18 1.65 20.11
CA LYS A 166 -9.30 1.78 21.57
C LYS A 166 -10.15 2.98 21.97
N TRP A 167 -10.00 4.11 21.27
CA TRP A 167 -10.86 5.27 21.48
C TRP A 167 -12.34 4.93 21.30
N GLY A 168 -12.71 4.30 20.18
CA GLY A 168 -14.10 3.89 19.94
C GLY A 168 -14.60 2.82 20.90
N GLN A 169 -13.74 1.90 21.38
CA GLN A 169 -14.09 0.90 22.38
C GLN A 169 -14.44 1.54 23.74
N VAL A 170 -13.66 2.55 24.18
CA VAL A 170 -13.93 3.30 25.41
C VAL A 170 -15.23 4.08 25.29
N ALA A 171 -15.50 4.63 24.12
CA ALA A 171 -16.75 5.33 23.82
C ALA A 171 -17.96 4.41 23.59
N LYS A 172 -17.76 3.07 23.60
CA LYS A 172 -18.79 2.03 23.39
C LYS A 172 -19.55 2.18 22.08
N TRP A 173 -18.84 2.54 21.00
CA TRP A 173 -19.47 2.72 19.69
C TRP A 173 -19.81 1.41 19.00
N GLN A 174 -20.76 1.51 18.07
CA GLN A 174 -21.21 0.37 17.25
C GLN A 174 -20.09 -0.14 16.31
N PRO A 175 -20.11 -1.41 15.91
CA PRO A 175 -19.06 -2.02 15.10
C PRO A 175 -18.75 -1.27 13.79
N TYR A 176 -19.75 -0.73 13.09
CA TYR A 176 -19.53 -0.01 11.84
C TYR A 176 -18.69 1.26 12.03
N ARG A 177 -18.96 2.03 13.11
CA ARG A 177 -18.17 3.23 13.47
C ARG A 177 -16.76 2.86 13.92
N LEU A 178 -16.61 1.73 14.62
CA LEU A 178 -15.30 1.22 15.01
C LEU A 178 -14.44 0.87 13.77
N ARG A 179 -15.04 0.20 12.76
CA ARG A 179 -14.34 -0.10 11.50
C ARG A 179 -13.89 1.18 10.78
N LEU A 180 -14.77 2.20 10.69
CA LEU A 180 -14.43 3.50 10.09
C LEU A 180 -13.25 4.15 10.84
N LEU A 181 -13.26 4.18 12.17
CA LEU A 181 -12.16 4.74 12.96
C LEU A 181 -10.85 3.99 12.77
N VAL A 182 -10.91 2.65 12.69
CA VAL A 182 -9.74 1.82 12.36
C VAL A 182 -9.21 2.16 10.97
N GLY A 183 -10.11 2.36 9.99
CA GLY A 183 -9.77 2.87 8.67
C GLY A 183 -9.10 4.24 8.71
N CYS A 184 -9.67 5.21 9.45
CA CYS A 184 -9.06 6.52 9.66
C CYS A 184 -7.67 6.43 10.33
N GLY A 185 -7.50 5.50 11.29
CA GLY A 185 -6.20 5.22 11.92
C GLY A 185 -5.17 4.65 10.94
N ALA A 186 -5.60 3.75 10.06
CA ALA A 186 -4.73 3.21 9.02
C ALA A 186 -4.37 4.27 7.96
N ALA A 187 -5.37 5.07 7.53
CA ALA A 187 -5.19 6.18 6.60
C ALA A 187 -4.18 7.19 7.14
N SER A 188 -4.37 7.65 8.40
CA SER A 188 -3.48 8.59 9.06
C SER A 188 -2.05 8.05 9.25
N GLY A 189 -1.93 6.73 9.50
CA GLY A 189 -0.63 6.06 9.63
C GLY A 189 0.17 6.07 8.33
N ILE A 190 -0.45 5.72 7.19
CA ILE A 190 0.20 5.76 5.86
C ILE A 190 0.47 7.21 5.45
N ALA A 191 -0.52 8.09 5.59
CA ALA A 191 -0.40 9.49 5.20
C ALA A 191 0.75 10.21 5.90
N SER A 192 0.90 10.02 7.21
CA SER A 192 1.99 10.63 7.99
C SER A 192 3.34 9.99 7.70
N ALA A 193 3.40 8.66 7.46
CA ALA A 193 4.64 7.95 7.18
C ALA A 193 5.28 8.33 5.85
N TYR A 194 4.47 8.63 4.83
CA TYR A 194 4.94 8.95 3.47
C TYR A 194 4.76 10.41 3.06
N ASN A 195 4.17 11.23 3.91
CA ASN A 195 3.79 12.62 3.60
C ASN A 195 2.78 12.70 2.43
N ALA A 196 1.93 11.66 2.28
CA ALA A 196 1.07 11.39 1.14
C ALA A 196 -0.40 11.23 1.59
N PRO A 197 -1.17 12.34 1.75
CA PRO A 197 -2.51 12.30 2.32
C PRO A 197 -3.54 11.58 1.45
N ILE A 198 -3.51 11.77 0.13
CA ILE A 198 -4.48 11.11 -0.77
C ILE A 198 -4.23 9.60 -0.79
N SER A 199 -2.97 9.18 -0.88
CA SER A 199 -2.58 7.77 -0.87
C SER A 199 -2.96 7.08 0.44
N GLY A 200 -2.84 7.76 1.58
CA GLY A 200 -3.28 7.24 2.87
C GLY A 200 -4.77 6.95 2.90
N ALA A 201 -5.60 7.87 2.39
CA ALA A 201 -7.04 7.69 2.29
C ALA A 201 -7.41 6.55 1.32
N VAL A 202 -6.80 6.52 0.14
CA VAL A 202 -7.01 5.48 -0.88
C VAL A 202 -6.57 4.10 -0.37
N PHE A 203 -5.43 4.01 0.34
CA PHE A 203 -4.98 2.79 1.00
C PHE A 203 -6.03 2.26 1.98
N ALA A 204 -6.54 3.12 2.85
CA ALA A 204 -7.53 2.71 3.83
C ALA A 204 -8.86 2.32 3.20
N ALA A 205 -9.32 3.03 2.17
CA ALA A 205 -10.54 2.71 1.45
C ALA A 205 -10.43 1.37 0.72
N LEU A 206 -9.40 1.18 -0.13
CA LEU A 206 -9.28 0.01 -1.00
C LEU A 206 -8.73 -1.23 -0.29
N ILE A 207 -7.76 -1.05 0.60
CA ILE A 207 -7.05 -2.19 1.22
C ILE A 207 -7.64 -2.55 2.59
N VAL A 208 -7.93 -1.55 3.44
CA VAL A 208 -8.36 -1.80 4.82
C VAL A 208 -9.85 -2.03 4.91
N LEU A 209 -10.65 -1.13 4.32
CA LEU A 209 -12.13 -1.22 4.37
C LEU A 209 -12.71 -2.05 3.23
N GLY A 210 -11.99 -2.20 2.11
CA GLY A 210 -12.47 -2.85 0.88
C GLY A 210 -13.66 -2.13 0.25
N ASN A 211 -13.82 -0.82 0.49
CA ASN A 211 -14.97 -0.04 0.08
C ASN A 211 -14.58 1.42 -0.19
N PHE A 212 -14.89 1.90 -1.39
CA PHE A 212 -14.57 3.24 -1.87
C PHE A 212 -15.82 4.14 -1.93
N SER A 213 -16.71 4.05 -0.94
CA SER A 213 -17.91 4.92 -0.91
C SER A 213 -17.57 6.34 -0.45
N MET A 214 -18.24 7.35 -1.03
CA MET A 214 -18.01 8.77 -0.71
C MET A 214 -18.22 9.08 0.77
N ASN A 215 -19.21 8.46 1.42
CA ASN A 215 -19.51 8.67 2.84
C ASN A 215 -18.40 8.17 3.78
N LEU A 216 -17.64 7.14 3.34
CA LEU A 216 -16.49 6.61 4.07
C LEU A 216 -15.21 7.34 3.67
N PHE A 217 -15.09 7.77 2.41
CA PHE A 217 -13.87 8.37 1.88
C PHE A 217 -13.58 9.75 2.48
N ALA A 218 -14.60 10.60 2.69
CA ALA A 218 -14.42 11.94 3.25
C ALA A 218 -13.77 11.93 4.66
N PRO A 219 -14.20 11.11 5.64
CA PRO A 219 -13.49 10.96 6.91
C PRO A 219 -12.06 10.43 6.78
N LEU A 220 -11.79 9.51 5.83
CA LEU A 220 -10.44 8.99 5.59
C LEU A 220 -9.51 10.07 5.06
N VAL A 221 -9.97 10.87 4.09
CA VAL A 221 -9.20 12.01 3.56
C VAL A 221 -8.91 13.02 4.66
N PHE A 222 -9.92 13.38 5.45
CA PHE A 222 -9.76 14.35 6.53
C PHE A 222 -8.74 13.87 7.58
N ALA A 223 -8.82 12.60 8.01
CA ALA A 223 -7.84 12.01 8.92
C ALA A 223 -6.42 12.02 8.32
N SER A 224 -6.29 11.67 7.05
CA SER A 224 -5.02 11.67 6.33
C SER A 224 -4.39 13.06 6.23
N VAL A 225 -5.18 14.07 5.86
CA VAL A 225 -4.72 15.46 5.75
C VAL A 225 -4.26 15.98 7.11
N VAL A 226 -5.05 15.81 8.16
CA VAL A 226 -4.69 16.23 9.51
C VAL A 226 -3.40 15.53 9.98
N ALA A 227 -3.28 14.22 9.77
CA ALA A 227 -2.08 13.47 10.13
C ALA A 227 -0.82 13.96 9.39
N THR A 228 -0.96 14.24 8.10
CA THR A 228 0.13 14.79 7.28
C THR A 228 0.52 16.18 7.77
N MET A 229 -0.44 17.06 8.10
CA MET A 229 -0.16 18.38 8.64
C MET A 229 0.59 18.32 9.98
N VAL A 230 0.17 17.43 10.89
CA VAL A 230 0.88 17.20 12.15
C VAL A 230 2.30 16.68 11.89
N SER A 231 2.48 15.76 10.95
CA SER A 231 3.81 15.23 10.59
C SER A 231 4.71 16.32 9.98
N ARG A 232 4.16 17.15 9.07
CA ARG A 232 4.88 18.26 8.40
C ARG A 232 5.35 19.35 9.36
N SER A 233 4.62 19.60 10.43
CA SER A 233 5.04 20.61 11.42
C SER A 233 6.33 20.21 12.16
N PHE A 234 6.71 18.92 12.14
CA PHE A 234 7.95 18.42 12.76
C PHE A 234 9.06 18.12 11.74
N PHE A 235 8.70 17.52 10.58
CA PHE A 235 9.67 17.03 9.59
C PHE A 235 9.82 17.96 8.38
N GLY A 236 8.98 18.98 8.28
CA GLY A 236 8.96 19.88 7.12
C GLY A 236 8.17 19.32 5.92
N ILE A 237 8.22 20.05 4.82
CA ILE A 237 7.42 19.78 3.61
C ILE A 237 8.18 18.88 2.63
N GLN A 238 9.50 18.71 2.80
CA GLN A 238 10.35 17.97 1.87
C GLN A 238 9.83 16.54 1.64
N PRO A 239 9.74 16.09 0.38
CA PRO A 239 9.37 14.73 0.07
C PRO A 239 10.45 13.75 0.56
N TRP A 240 10.05 12.56 0.98
CA TRP A 240 11.00 11.52 1.41
C TRP A 240 11.87 11.00 0.26
N TYR A 241 11.37 11.05 -0.97
CA TYR A 241 12.11 10.66 -2.16
C TYR A 241 12.43 11.91 -2.99
N SER A 242 13.72 12.11 -3.25
CA SER A 242 14.21 13.18 -4.12
C SER A 242 14.23 12.68 -5.54
N VAL A 243 13.18 12.98 -6.29
CA VAL A 243 13.07 12.62 -7.71
C VAL A 243 13.54 13.80 -8.54
N PRO A 244 14.51 13.61 -9.46
CA PRO A 244 14.89 14.67 -10.39
C PRO A 244 13.70 15.04 -11.29
N PRO A 245 13.44 16.33 -11.58
CA PRO A 245 12.40 16.72 -12.52
C PRO A 245 12.63 16.09 -13.90
N PHE A 246 11.58 15.64 -14.51
CA PHE A 246 11.59 14.94 -15.79
C PHE A 246 10.54 15.52 -16.72
N GLU A 247 10.92 15.72 -17.98
CA GLU A 247 10.00 16.05 -19.04
C GLU A 247 9.84 14.84 -19.98
N PHE A 248 8.62 14.34 -20.09
CA PHE A 248 8.28 13.30 -21.04
C PHE A 248 8.20 13.90 -22.46
N THR A 249 9.23 13.69 -23.26
CA THR A 249 9.38 14.36 -24.56
C THR A 249 9.07 13.48 -25.76
N SER A 250 9.03 12.14 -25.62
CA SER A 250 8.90 11.26 -26.77
C SER A 250 8.03 10.04 -26.51
N LEU A 251 7.04 9.85 -27.40
CA LEU A 251 6.18 8.65 -27.41
C LEU A 251 6.97 7.35 -27.72
N THR A 252 8.15 7.45 -28.33
CA THR A 252 9.00 6.29 -28.64
C THR A 252 9.55 5.60 -27.39
N GLN A 253 9.48 6.24 -26.24
CA GLN A 253 9.89 5.67 -24.94
C GLN A 253 8.82 4.77 -24.31
N LEU A 254 7.54 4.90 -24.70
CA LEU A 254 6.42 4.14 -24.11
C LEU A 254 6.57 2.61 -24.17
N PRO A 255 7.05 1.99 -25.25
CA PRO A 255 7.26 0.55 -25.29
C PRO A 255 8.17 0.03 -24.18
N TRP A 256 9.20 0.79 -23.80
CA TRP A 256 10.12 0.41 -22.72
C TRP A 256 9.44 0.39 -21.35
N PHE A 257 8.47 1.30 -21.12
CA PHE A 257 7.67 1.29 -19.90
C PHE A 257 6.67 0.13 -19.87
N VAL A 258 6.15 -0.31 -21.03
CA VAL A 258 5.38 -1.55 -21.13
C VAL A 258 6.25 -2.76 -20.75
N CYS A 259 7.44 -2.86 -21.30
CA CYS A 259 8.40 -3.92 -20.95
C CYS A 259 8.73 -3.92 -19.45
N LEU A 260 8.97 -2.73 -18.88
CA LEU A 260 9.19 -2.58 -17.43
C LEU A 260 7.95 -3.01 -16.63
N GLY A 261 6.74 -2.69 -17.11
CA GLY A 261 5.49 -3.13 -16.50
C GLY A 261 5.35 -4.65 -16.48
N ILE A 262 5.65 -5.32 -17.60
CA ILE A 262 5.68 -6.80 -17.70
C ILE A 262 6.67 -7.38 -16.69
N LEU A 263 7.90 -6.86 -16.68
CA LEU A 263 8.96 -7.31 -15.80
C LEU A 263 8.60 -7.12 -14.31
N SER A 264 8.07 -5.94 -13.96
CA SER A 264 7.60 -5.63 -12.60
C SER A 264 6.43 -6.51 -12.17
N GLY A 265 5.52 -6.82 -13.09
CA GLY A 265 4.40 -7.74 -12.84
C GLY A 265 4.86 -9.15 -12.55
N ALA A 266 5.78 -9.67 -13.36
CA ALA A 266 6.39 -10.98 -13.15
C ALA A 266 7.18 -11.04 -11.84
N MET A 267 7.98 -10.00 -11.56
CA MET A 267 8.77 -9.90 -10.34
C MET A 267 7.88 -9.77 -9.09
N GLY A 268 6.78 -9.00 -9.16
CA GLY A 268 5.81 -8.90 -8.08
C GLY A 268 5.16 -10.24 -7.74
N ALA A 269 4.76 -11.01 -8.75
CA ALA A 269 4.24 -12.36 -8.57
C ALA A 269 5.29 -13.32 -7.99
N LEU A 270 6.55 -13.23 -8.47
CA LEU A 270 7.66 -14.01 -7.93
C LEU A 270 7.93 -13.65 -6.47
N PHE A 271 7.96 -12.36 -6.13
CA PHE A 271 8.13 -11.88 -4.76
C PHE A 271 7.07 -12.48 -3.81
N MET A 272 5.80 -12.48 -4.22
CA MET A 272 4.71 -13.08 -3.45
C MET A 272 4.92 -14.59 -3.23
N LYS A 273 5.28 -15.33 -4.28
CA LYS A 273 5.58 -16.77 -4.17
C LYS A 273 6.77 -17.03 -3.24
N MET A 274 7.85 -16.27 -3.39
CA MET A 274 9.04 -16.41 -2.53
C MET A 274 8.75 -16.04 -1.07
N LEU A 275 7.91 -15.04 -0.83
CA LEU A 275 7.48 -14.67 0.52
C LEU A 275 6.76 -15.83 1.21
N ASN A 276 5.85 -16.50 0.49
CA ASN A 276 5.14 -17.67 0.96
C ASN A 276 6.08 -18.85 1.26
N VAL A 277 7.06 -19.06 0.39
CA VAL A 277 8.08 -20.10 0.59
C VAL A 277 8.94 -19.77 1.82
N SER A 278 9.37 -18.53 1.98
CA SER A 278 10.16 -18.08 3.12
C SER A 278 9.40 -18.27 4.44
N GLU A 279 8.13 -17.84 4.51
CA GLU A 279 7.29 -18.06 5.69
C GLU A 279 7.12 -19.56 5.99
N ALA A 280 6.90 -20.40 4.97
CA ALA A 280 6.76 -21.85 5.14
C ALA A 280 8.07 -22.47 5.62
N ALA A 281 9.23 -22.02 5.11
CA ALA A 281 10.54 -22.49 5.53
C ALA A 281 10.80 -22.18 7.01
N PHE A 282 10.55 -20.94 7.44
CA PHE A 282 10.71 -20.56 8.85
C PHE A 282 9.68 -21.23 9.78
N ARG A 283 8.48 -21.56 9.30
CA ARG A 283 7.51 -22.34 10.08
C ARG A 283 7.96 -23.79 10.31
N ARG A 284 8.73 -24.38 9.38
CA ARG A 284 9.31 -25.72 9.55
C ARG A 284 10.40 -25.76 10.61
N VAL A 285 11.04 -24.63 10.88
CA VAL A 285 12.00 -24.51 11.99
C VAL A 285 11.22 -24.59 13.31
N GLN A 286 11.31 -25.71 14.00
CA GLN A 286 10.62 -25.96 15.29
C GLN A 286 11.33 -25.23 16.44
N ALA A 287 11.54 -23.92 16.28
CA ALA A 287 12.18 -23.09 17.29
C ALA A 287 11.22 -21.97 17.75
N PRO A 288 11.42 -21.47 19.00
CA PRO A 288 10.67 -20.34 19.50
C PRO A 288 10.81 -19.12 18.57
N LEU A 289 9.81 -18.22 18.59
CA LEU A 289 9.74 -17.07 17.71
C LEU A 289 11.01 -16.18 17.78
N TYR A 290 11.57 -15.99 18.98
CA TYR A 290 12.79 -15.18 19.15
C TYR A 290 14.02 -15.79 18.48
N VAL A 291 14.12 -17.13 18.41
CA VAL A 291 15.21 -17.80 17.70
C VAL A 291 15.03 -17.63 16.18
N ARG A 292 13.81 -17.75 15.68
CA ARG A 292 13.52 -17.56 14.25
C ARG A 292 13.85 -16.13 13.80
N LEU A 293 13.51 -15.11 14.62
CA LEU A 293 13.87 -13.72 14.30
C LEU A 293 15.39 -13.50 14.37
N ALA A 294 16.08 -14.13 15.34
CA ALA A 294 17.54 -14.07 15.42
C ALA A 294 18.22 -14.69 14.19
N LEU A 295 17.72 -15.85 13.72
CA LEU A 295 18.19 -16.49 12.49
C LEU A 295 17.90 -15.58 11.26
N GLY A 296 16.74 -14.95 11.20
CA GLY A 296 16.45 -13.96 10.18
C GLY A 296 17.42 -12.79 10.19
N GLY A 297 17.71 -12.25 11.38
CA GLY A 297 18.70 -11.19 11.58
C GLY A 297 20.11 -11.62 11.19
N LEU A 298 20.50 -12.86 11.49
CA LEU A 298 21.81 -13.44 11.11
C LEU A 298 21.98 -13.44 9.58
N VAL A 299 20.98 -13.93 8.85
CA VAL A 299 21.04 -13.97 7.39
C VAL A 299 21.11 -12.55 6.79
N VAL A 300 20.29 -11.61 7.32
CA VAL A 300 20.36 -10.20 6.91
C VAL A 300 21.74 -9.61 7.19
N GLY A 301 22.32 -9.91 8.35
CA GLY A 301 23.64 -9.47 8.73
C GLY A 301 24.74 -10.01 7.81
N LEU A 302 24.68 -11.29 7.44
CA LEU A 302 25.61 -11.90 6.50
C LEU A 302 25.53 -11.23 5.12
N ILE A 303 24.35 -10.97 4.61
CA ILE A 303 24.15 -10.24 3.36
C ILE A 303 24.73 -8.82 3.45
N ALA A 304 24.56 -8.15 4.59
CA ALA A 304 25.02 -6.79 4.81
C ALA A 304 26.55 -6.64 4.87
N VAL A 305 27.31 -7.74 4.99
CA VAL A 305 28.76 -7.70 4.86
C VAL A 305 29.16 -7.15 3.50
N TRP A 306 28.52 -7.61 2.42
CA TRP A 306 28.78 -7.18 1.05
C TRP A 306 27.84 -6.06 0.59
N TYR A 307 26.60 -6.04 1.06
CA TYR A 307 25.57 -5.08 0.69
C TYR A 307 24.95 -4.40 1.90
N PRO A 308 25.65 -3.47 2.57
CA PRO A 308 25.12 -2.78 3.77
C PRO A 308 23.80 -2.01 3.49
N GLY A 309 23.55 -1.64 2.24
CA GLY A 309 22.31 -1.01 1.78
C GLY A 309 21.03 -1.84 1.96
N VAL A 310 21.12 -3.13 2.35
CA VAL A 310 19.93 -3.95 2.63
C VAL A 310 19.29 -3.62 3.97
N TRP A 311 19.98 -2.92 4.87
CA TRP A 311 19.47 -2.57 6.19
C TRP A 311 18.31 -1.58 6.13
N GLY A 312 17.40 -1.73 7.09
CA GLY A 312 16.27 -0.83 7.28
C GLY A 312 15.25 -0.84 6.16
N ASN A 313 14.54 0.28 6.01
CA ASN A 313 13.44 0.44 5.06
C ASN A 313 13.88 0.67 3.60
N GLY A 314 15.12 1.12 3.37
CA GLY A 314 15.68 1.34 2.03
C GLY A 314 15.56 2.75 1.49
N TYR A 315 15.04 3.74 2.22
CA TYR A 315 14.89 5.13 1.73
C TYR A 315 16.18 5.74 1.20
N VAL A 316 17.27 5.62 1.97
CA VAL A 316 18.56 6.22 1.62
C VAL A 316 19.07 5.67 0.30
N ILE A 317 19.04 4.35 0.15
CA ILE A 317 19.52 3.70 -1.07
C ILE A 317 18.60 3.97 -2.25
N THR A 318 17.28 3.99 -2.04
CA THR A 318 16.36 4.38 -3.12
C THR A 318 16.66 5.80 -3.61
N ASN A 319 16.90 6.75 -2.72
CA ASN A 319 17.30 8.10 -3.11
C ASN A 319 18.63 8.10 -3.87
N ARG A 320 19.63 7.35 -3.43
CA ARG A 320 20.91 7.20 -4.18
C ARG A 320 20.69 6.59 -5.57
N ILE A 321 19.78 5.63 -5.72
CA ILE A 321 19.39 5.07 -7.03
C ILE A 321 18.76 6.14 -7.91
N LEU A 322 17.79 6.89 -7.37
CA LEU A 322 17.09 7.94 -8.12
C LEU A 322 17.99 9.13 -8.47
N GLN A 323 18.95 9.45 -7.61
CA GLN A 323 19.95 10.49 -7.86
C GLN A 323 21.07 10.04 -8.83
N GLY A 324 21.12 8.73 -9.16
CA GLY A 324 22.08 8.19 -10.11
C GLY A 324 23.48 7.96 -9.55
N ASP A 325 23.60 7.74 -8.22
CA ASP A 325 24.89 7.48 -7.58
C ASP A 325 25.55 6.18 -8.03
N TYR A 326 24.77 5.25 -8.60
CA TYR A 326 25.24 3.95 -9.07
C TYR A 326 25.41 3.93 -10.59
N GLY A 327 26.58 3.49 -11.05
CA GLY A 327 26.91 3.38 -12.47
C GLY A 327 27.50 4.65 -13.10
N ALA A 328 27.70 5.71 -12.32
CA ALA A 328 28.50 6.84 -12.77
C ALA A 328 29.97 6.44 -12.77
N PRO A 329 30.68 6.62 -13.90
CA PRO A 329 32.13 6.38 -13.94
C PRO A 329 32.80 7.33 -12.94
N THR A 330 33.82 6.87 -12.23
CA THR A 330 34.62 7.66 -11.30
C THR A 330 35.97 8.01 -11.91
N PHE A 331 36.43 9.24 -11.71
CA PHE A 331 37.82 9.56 -12.06
C PHE A 331 38.73 8.74 -11.16
N SER A 332 39.77 8.17 -11.75
CA SER A 332 40.87 7.53 -11.06
C SER A 332 42.15 8.38 -11.22
N ALA A 333 43.16 8.12 -10.42
CA ALA A 333 44.47 8.79 -10.58
C ALA A 333 45.02 8.69 -12.03
N LYS A 334 44.80 7.55 -12.70
CA LYS A 334 45.20 7.32 -14.08
C LYS A 334 44.50 8.18 -15.13
N ASP A 335 43.37 8.78 -14.77
CA ASP A 335 42.61 9.65 -15.69
C ASP A 335 43.13 11.09 -15.66
N ILE A 336 44.06 11.43 -14.76
CA ILE A 336 44.66 12.74 -14.61
C ILE A 336 45.99 12.76 -15.42
N ALA A 337 45.87 12.67 -16.74
CA ALA A 337 47.01 12.84 -17.62
C ALA A 337 47.47 14.30 -17.58
N GLY A 338 48.81 14.51 -17.56
CA GLY A 338 49.38 15.85 -17.50
C GLY A 338 49.15 16.57 -16.16
N LEU A 339 49.33 15.84 -15.04
CA LEU A 339 49.17 16.37 -13.68
C LEU A 339 49.85 17.72 -13.49
N GLU A 340 51.07 17.89 -13.96
CA GLU A 340 51.82 19.16 -13.87
C GLU A 340 51.06 20.31 -14.50
N TRP A 341 50.57 20.13 -15.70
CA TRP A 341 49.80 21.16 -16.40
C TRP A 341 48.47 21.44 -15.71
N PHE A 342 47.76 20.42 -15.26
CA PHE A 342 46.49 20.55 -14.55
C PHE A 342 46.68 21.23 -13.19
N ALA A 343 47.67 20.82 -12.43
CA ALA A 343 48.04 21.43 -11.14
C ALA A 343 48.48 22.89 -11.32
N HIS A 344 49.26 23.20 -12.35
CA HIS A 344 49.63 24.59 -12.65
C HIS A 344 48.42 25.48 -12.96
N LYS A 345 47.48 24.96 -13.75
CA LYS A 345 46.22 25.67 -14.05
C LYS A 345 45.34 25.90 -12.80
N LEU A 346 45.29 24.95 -11.88
CA LEU A 346 44.56 25.11 -10.65
C LEU A 346 45.26 26.02 -9.65
N LYS A 347 46.61 26.05 -9.63
CA LYS A 347 47.39 26.99 -8.80
C LYS A 347 47.30 28.44 -9.25
N GLN A 348 47.38 28.65 -10.58
CA GLN A 348 47.42 29.98 -11.20
C GLN A 348 46.39 30.04 -12.34
N PRO A 349 45.10 30.24 -12.03
CA PRO A 349 44.09 30.43 -13.06
C PRO A 349 44.42 31.60 -13.93
N THR A 350 44.50 31.43 -15.23
CA THR A 350 44.75 32.52 -16.19
C THR A 350 43.50 33.46 -16.20
N PRO A 351 43.68 34.79 -16.38
CA PRO A 351 42.58 35.69 -16.57
C PRO A 351 41.63 35.20 -17.67
N GLY A 352 40.37 35.00 -17.39
CA GLY A 352 39.36 34.46 -18.30
C GLY A 352 39.14 32.95 -18.19
N ASP A 353 39.88 32.19 -17.36
CA ASP A 353 39.63 30.79 -17.06
C ASP A 353 38.84 30.64 -15.76
N GLU A 354 37.56 30.96 -15.84
CA GLU A 354 36.62 30.92 -14.67
C GLU A 354 36.44 29.52 -14.11
N LEU A 355 36.58 28.51 -14.98
CA LEU A 355 36.41 27.11 -14.57
C LEU A 355 37.56 26.65 -13.65
N SER A 356 38.83 26.94 -14.00
CA SER A 356 39.99 26.59 -13.16
C SER A 356 39.93 27.30 -11.81
N GLY A 357 39.55 28.59 -11.77
CA GLY A 357 39.36 29.33 -10.55
C GLY A 357 38.26 28.71 -9.66
N TYR A 358 37.14 28.37 -10.25
CA TYR A 358 36.05 27.71 -9.54
C TYR A 358 36.50 26.33 -9.00
N LEU A 359 37.10 25.48 -9.82
CA LEU A 359 37.57 24.16 -9.37
C LEU A 359 38.54 24.29 -8.20
N ALA A 360 39.49 25.23 -8.25
CA ALA A 360 40.45 25.47 -7.18
C ALA A 360 39.75 25.81 -5.83
N THR A 361 38.66 26.61 -5.90
CA THR A 361 37.88 26.96 -4.69
C THR A 361 37.07 25.78 -4.13
N GLN A 362 36.74 24.80 -4.96
CA GLN A 362 35.94 23.64 -4.58
C GLN A 362 36.78 22.43 -4.09
N LEU A 363 38.10 22.49 -4.20
CA LEU A 363 38.97 21.44 -3.69
C LEU A 363 38.88 21.34 -2.15
N ALA A 364 39.02 20.13 -1.63
CA ALA A 364 39.14 19.91 -0.20
C ALA A 364 40.41 20.57 0.38
N PRO A 365 40.39 21.06 1.62
CA PRO A 365 41.56 21.72 2.23
C PRO A 365 42.83 20.85 2.18
N ALA A 366 42.70 19.54 2.34
CA ALA A 366 43.80 18.59 2.20
C ALA A 366 44.39 18.56 0.77
N THR A 367 43.54 18.59 -0.24
CA THR A 367 43.95 18.62 -1.66
C THR A 367 44.57 19.97 -2.01
N GLN A 368 44.05 21.08 -1.49
CA GLN A 368 44.64 22.41 -1.67
C GLN A 368 46.04 22.49 -1.06
N ASN A 369 46.26 21.90 0.13
CA ASN A 369 47.57 21.82 0.74
C ASN A 369 48.57 20.97 -0.09
N LEU A 370 48.09 19.81 -0.59
CA LEU A 370 48.91 18.99 -1.49
C LEU A 370 49.24 19.73 -2.79
N LEU A 371 48.28 20.44 -3.36
CA LEU A 371 48.44 21.25 -4.57
C LEU A 371 49.40 22.41 -4.33
N SER A 372 49.32 23.13 -3.23
CA SER A 372 50.22 24.25 -2.90
C SER A 372 51.68 23.81 -2.76
N ASN A 373 51.92 22.63 -2.19
CA ASN A 373 53.23 22.06 -1.96
C ASN A 373 53.79 21.21 -3.15
N TYR A 374 53.04 21.15 -4.26
CA TYR A 374 53.43 20.37 -5.42
C TYR A 374 54.40 21.17 -6.31
N ASP A 375 55.62 20.70 -6.48
CA ASP A 375 56.67 21.38 -7.24
C ASP A 375 56.98 20.72 -8.60
N GLY A 376 56.15 19.78 -9.03
CA GLY A 376 56.31 19.04 -10.30
C GLY A 376 56.61 17.55 -10.12
N GLY A 377 56.44 16.77 -11.19
CA GLY A 377 56.67 15.33 -11.21
C GLY A 377 55.43 14.48 -10.87
N GLU A 378 55.62 13.16 -10.82
CA GLU A 378 54.54 12.22 -10.46
C GLU A 378 54.23 12.28 -8.97
N SER A 379 52.94 12.50 -8.62
CA SER A 379 52.46 12.48 -7.23
C SER A 379 51.16 11.71 -7.12
N VAL A 380 51.27 10.42 -6.80
CA VAL A 380 50.12 9.51 -6.61
C VAL A 380 49.15 10.02 -5.50
N GLN A 381 49.67 10.73 -4.50
CA GLN A 381 48.82 11.30 -3.45
C GLN A 381 47.95 12.47 -3.97
N LEU A 382 48.55 13.36 -4.74
CA LEU A 382 47.84 14.49 -5.35
C LEU A 382 46.84 14.00 -6.43
N GLU A 383 47.23 13.04 -7.29
CA GLU A 383 46.36 12.43 -8.27
C GLU A 383 45.12 11.80 -7.65
N ASN A 384 45.28 11.00 -6.58
CA ASN A 384 44.17 10.39 -5.86
C ASN A 384 43.28 11.42 -5.19
N ALA A 385 43.86 12.46 -4.59
CA ALA A 385 43.12 13.54 -3.94
C ALA A 385 42.32 14.35 -4.96
N LEU A 386 42.93 14.72 -6.10
CA LEU A 386 42.27 15.41 -7.22
C LEU A 386 41.16 14.54 -7.82
N ALA A 387 41.39 13.27 -8.04
CA ALA A 387 40.39 12.36 -8.55
C ALA A 387 39.18 12.26 -7.62
N ALA A 388 39.42 12.18 -6.31
CA ALA A 388 38.36 12.17 -5.31
C ALA A 388 37.54 13.48 -5.31
N ASP A 389 38.22 14.62 -5.40
CA ASP A 389 37.54 15.93 -5.43
C ASP A 389 36.80 16.16 -6.74
N LEU A 390 37.37 15.80 -7.89
CA LEU A 390 36.68 15.87 -9.20
C LEU A 390 35.42 14.97 -9.20
N ASN A 391 35.48 13.80 -8.60
CA ASN A 391 34.32 12.94 -8.43
C ASN A 391 33.25 13.60 -7.55
N ARG A 392 33.63 14.25 -6.48
CA ARG A 392 32.72 15.01 -5.59
C ARG A 392 32.09 16.21 -6.33
N ILE A 393 32.90 17.00 -7.01
CA ILE A 393 32.48 18.21 -7.74
C ILE A 393 31.52 17.84 -8.89
N THR A 394 31.81 16.78 -9.64
CA THR A 394 30.93 16.35 -10.75
C THR A 394 29.55 15.91 -10.26
N ARG A 395 29.42 15.47 -9.01
CA ARG A 395 28.14 15.12 -8.38
C ARG A 395 27.38 16.32 -7.84
N SER A 396 28.05 17.43 -7.54
CA SER A 396 27.43 18.61 -6.90
C SER A 396 26.51 19.42 -7.83
N GLY A 397 26.52 19.19 -9.12
CA GLY A 397 25.61 19.82 -10.07
C GLY A 397 25.98 21.23 -10.52
N LEU A 398 27.02 21.84 -9.96
CA LEU A 398 27.37 23.24 -10.18
C LEU A 398 28.21 23.49 -11.46
N LEU A 399 28.67 22.44 -12.15
CA LEU A 399 29.53 22.58 -13.32
C LEU A 399 28.78 22.91 -14.62
N TYR A 400 27.50 22.60 -14.73
CA TYR A 400 26.74 22.79 -15.98
C TYR A 400 26.30 24.22 -16.27
N GLU A 401 26.60 25.18 -15.39
CA GLU A 401 26.35 26.61 -15.64
C GLU A 401 27.18 27.07 -16.83
N THR A 402 26.49 27.51 -17.88
CA THR A 402 27.09 27.83 -19.20
C THR A 402 28.14 28.93 -19.14
N GLU A 403 28.03 29.84 -18.21
CA GLU A 403 28.93 30.98 -18.05
C GLU A 403 30.38 30.61 -17.74
N ARG A 404 30.57 29.43 -17.13
CA ARG A 404 31.90 28.92 -16.76
C ARG A 404 32.69 28.27 -17.91
N PHE A 405 32.03 28.03 -19.05
CA PHE A 405 32.58 27.35 -20.19
C PHE A 405 32.69 28.25 -21.44
N THR A 406 32.68 29.57 -21.26
CA THR A 406 32.71 30.55 -22.36
C THR A 406 33.93 30.36 -23.27
N ASN A 407 35.05 29.94 -22.72
CA ASN A 407 36.32 29.76 -23.44
C ASN A 407 36.59 28.30 -23.84
N VAL A 408 35.63 27.38 -23.67
CA VAL A 408 35.77 25.96 -23.98
C VAL A 408 35.01 25.62 -25.25
N THR A 409 35.67 24.94 -26.19
CA THR A 409 35.07 24.47 -27.46
C THR A 409 34.29 23.19 -27.19
N LEU A 410 33.00 23.34 -26.82
CA LEU A 410 32.14 22.21 -26.53
C LEU A 410 31.66 21.48 -27.79
N THR A 411 31.62 20.17 -27.75
CA THR A 411 31.07 19.33 -28.82
C THR A 411 29.57 19.57 -29.01
N ALA A 412 29.05 19.33 -30.22
CA ALA A 412 27.63 19.47 -30.53
C ALA A 412 26.74 18.60 -29.63
N ARG A 413 27.25 17.45 -29.16
CA ARG A 413 26.55 16.55 -28.25
C ARG A 413 26.45 17.12 -26.83
N THR A 414 27.54 17.70 -26.35
CA THR A 414 27.57 18.34 -25.02
C THR A 414 26.68 19.58 -24.96
N LYS A 415 26.66 20.40 -26.05
CA LYS A 415 25.76 21.54 -26.18
C LYS A 415 24.30 21.12 -26.10
N ARG A 416 23.87 20.07 -26.81
CA ARG A 416 22.51 19.53 -26.74
C ARG A 416 22.15 19.00 -25.34
N LEU A 417 23.10 18.41 -24.62
CA LEU A 417 22.87 17.95 -23.25
C LEU A 417 22.73 19.13 -22.27
N LEU A 418 23.47 20.22 -22.48
CA LEU A 418 23.33 21.46 -21.68
C LEU A 418 21.94 22.09 -21.84
N GLU A 419 21.43 22.15 -23.07
CA GLU A 419 20.11 22.69 -23.38
C GLU A 419 18.97 21.93 -22.66
N ARG A 420 19.16 20.65 -22.40
CA ARG A 420 18.16 19.77 -21.74
C ARG A 420 18.14 19.89 -20.23
N LYS A 421 19.01 20.68 -19.59
CA LYS A 421 19.14 20.83 -18.13
C LYS A 421 19.09 19.47 -17.39
N PRO A 422 20.02 18.54 -17.68
CA PRO A 422 19.97 17.18 -17.14
C PRO A 422 20.11 17.17 -15.62
N GLN A 423 19.60 16.11 -14.99
CA GLN A 423 19.67 15.92 -13.54
C GLN A 423 20.10 14.48 -13.22
N GLY A 424 20.46 14.22 -11.95
CA GLY A 424 20.88 12.92 -11.50
C GLY A 424 22.10 12.39 -12.24
N LEU A 425 22.07 11.16 -12.71
CA LEU A 425 23.20 10.51 -13.40
C LEU A 425 23.59 11.22 -14.71
N ASP A 426 22.61 11.75 -15.44
CA ASP A 426 22.88 12.47 -16.69
C ASP A 426 23.59 13.81 -16.44
N LEU A 427 23.31 14.45 -15.31
CA LEU A 427 24.04 15.60 -14.84
C LEU A 427 25.50 15.25 -14.51
N VAL A 428 25.73 14.16 -13.81
CA VAL A 428 27.10 13.65 -13.51
C VAL A 428 27.85 13.34 -14.80
N ARG A 429 27.17 12.73 -15.78
CA ARG A 429 27.75 12.46 -17.10
C ARG A 429 28.07 13.74 -17.86
N LEU A 430 27.17 14.70 -17.83
CA LEU A 430 27.40 16.01 -18.46
C LEU A 430 28.56 16.74 -17.81
N ASN A 431 28.57 16.89 -16.49
CA ASN A 431 29.63 17.56 -15.75
C ASN A 431 31.00 16.92 -16.05
N ARG A 432 31.04 15.60 -16.14
CA ARG A 432 32.25 14.89 -16.48
C ARG A 432 32.69 15.13 -17.92
N ARG A 433 31.78 15.14 -18.90
CA ARG A 433 32.09 15.54 -20.28
C ARG A 433 32.63 16.95 -20.38
N LEU A 434 32.00 17.87 -19.64
CA LEU A 434 32.47 19.26 -19.58
C LEU A 434 33.91 19.34 -19.08
N LEU A 435 34.26 18.58 -18.05
CA LEU A 435 35.64 18.52 -17.55
C LEU A 435 36.61 17.89 -18.57
N LEU A 436 36.20 16.81 -19.25
CA LEU A 436 37.02 16.13 -20.26
C LEU A 436 37.19 16.97 -21.52
N GLU A 437 36.21 17.80 -21.88
CA GLU A 437 36.33 18.73 -23.02
C GLU A 437 37.13 20.00 -22.66
N ALA A 438 37.11 20.39 -21.39
CA ALA A 438 37.83 21.57 -20.90
C ALA A 438 39.32 21.28 -20.61
N TYR A 439 39.61 20.06 -20.16
CA TYR A 439 40.95 19.66 -19.75
C TYR A 439 41.40 18.37 -20.46
N PRO A 440 42.71 18.17 -20.67
CA PRO A 440 43.24 16.96 -21.25
C PRO A 440 43.23 15.76 -20.26
N LEU A 441 42.04 15.49 -19.72
CA LEU A 441 41.81 14.34 -18.88
C LEU A 441 41.38 13.17 -19.78
N GLU A 442 42.18 12.14 -19.89
CA GLU A 442 41.88 11.00 -20.74
C GLU A 442 40.98 10.00 -20.01
N MET A 443 39.71 9.98 -20.35
CA MET A 443 38.83 8.83 -20.03
C MET A 443 38.52 8.06 -21.31
N SER A 444 39.02 6.83 -21.42
CA SER A 444 38.70 5.99 -22.55
C SER A 444 37.22 5.60 -22.56
N HIS A 445 36.62 5.46 -23.76
CA HIS A 445 35.24 4.93 -23.91
C HIS A 445 35.07 3.55 -23.26
N THR A 446 36.15 2.80 -23.07
CA THR A 446 36.16 1.53 -22.35
C THR A 446 35.89 1.71 -20.86
N HIS A 447 36.39 2.77 -20.20
CA HIS A 447 36.10 3.06 -18.79
C HIS A 447 34.63 3.40 -18.55
N TRP A 448 33.96 4.11 -19.47
CA TRP A 448 32.53 4.39 -19.37
C TRP A 448 31.70 3.12 -19.41
N ARG A 449 32.01 2.21 -20.34
CA ARG A 449 31.30 0.93 -20.44
C ARG A 449 31.57 0.01 -19.26
N GLN A 450 32.80 -0.02 -18.76
CA GLN A 450 33.20 -0.82 -17.61
C GLN A 450 32.52 -0.31 -16.32
N ALA A 451 32.51 1.01 -16.09
CA ALA A 451 31.85 1.60 -14.92
C ALA A 451 30.33 1.40 -14.96
N ALA A 452 29.70 1.56 -16.12
CA ALA A 452 28.28 1.28 -16.28
C ALA A 452 27.96 -0.20 -16.10
N ALA A 453 28.83 -1.12 -16.56
CA ALA A 453 28.70 -2.56 -16.35
C ALA A 453 28.87 -2.91 -14.85
N ALA A 454 29.86 -2.33 -14.19
CA ALA A 454 30.06 -2.52 -12.75
C ALA A 454 28.87 -1.99 -11.94
N GLY A 455 28.34 -0.82 -12.30
CA GLY A 455 27.12 -0.26 -11.71
C GLY A 455 25.90 -1.15 -11.91
N LEU A 456 25.72 -1.70 -13.11
CA LEU A 456 24.65 -2.64 -13.43
C LEU A 456 24.74 -3.90 -12.55
N LEU A 457 25.93 -4.51 -12.47
CA LEU A 457 26.17 -5.71 -11.66
C LEU A 457 25.95 -5.42 -10.17
N PHE A 458 26.42 -4.27 -9.67
CA PHE A 458 26.22 -3.87 -8.28
C PHE A 458 24.75 -3.66 -7.97
N LEU A 459 24.00 -2.95 -8.80
CA LEU A 459 22.55 -2.71 -8.61
C LEU A 459 21.76 -4.01 -8.71
N ALA A 460 22.07 -4.88 -9.65
CA ALA A 460 21.44 -6.19 -9.75
C ALA A 460 21.72 -7.04 -8.51
N GLY A 461 22.96 -7.04 -8.02
CA GLY A 461 23.36 -7.72 -6.79
C GLY A 461 22.65 -7.13 -5.56
N LEU A 462 22.57 -5.82 -5.44
CA LEU A 462 21.88 -5.12 -4.38
C LEU A 462 20.38 -5.39 -4.41
N PHE A 463 19.77 -5.44 -5.59
CA PHE A 463 18.37 -5.80 -5.79
C PHE A 463 18.08 -7.21 -5.24
N VAL A 464 18.88 -8.21 -5.64
CA VAL A 464 18.74 -9.59 -5.16
C VAL A 464 19.02 -9.68 -3.66
N ALA A 465 20.05 -9.01 -3.16
CA ALA A 465 20.39 -8.95 -1.75
C ALA A 465 19.22 -8.38 -0.91
N LYS A 466 18.62 -7.27 -1.35
CA LYS A 466 17.47 -6.66 -0.68
C LYS A 466 16.22 -7.55 -0.74
N LEU A 467 15.97 -8.18 -1.88
CA LEU A 467 14.89 -9.15 -2.04
C LEU A 467 15.02 -10.26 -1.00
N VAL A 468 16.16 -10.92 -0.93
CA VAL A 468 16.40 -12.02 0.02
C VAL A 468 16.34 -11.53 1.47
N ALA A 469 16.97 -10.39 1.79
CA ALA A 469 16.94 -9.81 3.13
C ALA A 469 15.51 -9.51 3.60
N THR A 470 14.66 -8.96 2.72
CA THR A 470 13.25 -8.69 3.04
C THR A 470 12.46 -9.98 3.23
N LEU A 471 12.60 -10.95 2.32
CA LEU A 471 11.93 -12.25 2.41
C LEU A 471 12.26 -12.99 3.71
N VAL A 472 13.53 -12.97 4.11
CA VAL A 472 14.00 -13.62 5.34
C VAL A 472 13.51 -12.87 6.57
N THR A 473 13.56 -11.53 6.57
CA THR A 473 13.06 -10.73 7.70
C THR A 473 11.57 -10.98 7.93
N VAL A 474 10.75 -10.89 6.88
CA VAL A 474 9.29 -11.11 6.99
C VAL A 474 8.99 -12.57 7.29
N GLY A 475 9.65 -13.50 6.59
CA GLY A 475 9.46 -14.95 6.77
C GLY A 475 9.78 -15.43 8.18
N SER A 476 10.76 -14.83 8.85
CA SER A 476 11.11 -15.14 10.25
C SER A 476 10.01 -14.76 11.25
N GLY A 477 9.04 -13.92 10.84
CA GLY A 477 7.92 -13.46 11.66
C GLY A 477 8.11 -12.06 12.24
N ALA A 478 9.04 -11.26 11.72
CA ALA A 478 9.23 -9.87 12.11
C ALA A 478 7.99 -9.03 11.81
N VAL A 479 7.69 -8.09 12.71
CA VAL A 479 6.55 -7.17 12.57
C VAL A 479 7.00 -5.92 11.83
N GLY A 480 6.40 -5.64 10.68
CA GLY A 480 6.66 -4.45 9.90
C GLY A 480 5.88 -4.45 8.59
N GLY A 481 6.12 -3.47 7.74
CA GLY A 481 5.50 -3.34 6.43
C GLY A 481 6.43 -3.84 5.32
N VAL A 482 5.84 -4.26 4.22
CA VAL A 482 6.58 -4.66 3.01
C VAL A 482 6.39 -3.63 1.88
N PHE A 483 5.66 -2.57 2.15
CA PHE A 483 5.35 -1.52 1.18
C PHE A 483 6.63 -0.76 0.77
N THR A 484 7.39 -0.21 1.73
CA THR A 484 8.67 0.45 1.43
C THR A 484 9.69 -0.50 0.77
N PRO A 485 9.89 -1.75 1.22
CA PRO A 485 10.71 -2.70 0.51
C PRO A 485 10.28 -2.95 -0.94
N THR A 486 8.98 -2.98 -1.25
CA THR A 486 8.51 -3.14 -2.64
C THR A 486 8.82 -1.91 -3.49
N LEU A 487 8.74 -0.71 -2.94
CA LEU A 487 9.18 0.51 -3.62
C LEU A 487 10.69 0.44 -3.94
N PHE A 488 11.52 0.04 -2.97
CA PHE A 488 12.95 -0.15 -3.21
C PHE A 488 13.22 -1.17 -4.31
N LEU A 489 12.57 -2.34 -4.26
CA LEU A 489 12.72 -3.37 -5.29
C LEU A 489 12.30 -2.86 -6.66
N GLY A 490 11.21 -2.08 -6.72
CA GLY A 490 10.77 -1.44 -7.96
C GLY A 490 11.78 -0.44 -8.49
N ALA A 491 12.35 0.42 -7.64
CA ALA A 491 13.38 1.38 -8.02
C ALA A 491 14.65 0.67 -8.54
N GLY A 492 15.11 -0.36 -7.82
CA GLY A 492 16.26 -1.16 -8.22
C GLY A 492 16.05 -1.88 -9.54
N LEU A 493 14.87 -2.49 -9.73
CA LEU A 493 14.51 -3.17 -10.98
C LEU A 493 14.46 -2.19 -12.15
N GLY A 494 13.79 -1.04 -11.99
CA GLY A 494 13.68 -0.01 -13.02
C GLY A 494 15.03 0.57 -13.42
N ALA A 495 15.85 0.94 -12.42
CA ALA A 495 17.20 1.45 -12.67
C ALA A 495 18.12 0.41 -13.34
N THR A 496 18.07 -0.84 -12.90
CA THR A 496 18.83 -1.94 -13.53
C THR A 496 18.40 -2.16 -14.98
N PHE A 497 17.08 -2.13 -15.24
CA PHE A 497 16.53 -2.24 -16.59
C PHE A 497 16.97 -1.09 -17.49
N ALA A 498 16.93 0.16 -17.00
CA ALA A 498 17.40 1.32 -17.76
C ALA A 498 18.91 1.23 -18.09
N LEU A 499 19.73 0.83 -17.12
CA LEU A 499 21.17 0.61 -17.35
C LEU A 499 21.43 -0.50 -18.38
N LEU A 500 20.64 -1.57 -18.34
CA LEU A 500 20.73 -2.65 -19.33
C LEU A 500 20.39 -2.14 -20.74
N LEU A 501 19.30 -1.38 -20.90
CA LEU A 501 18.92 -0.77 -22.17
C LEU A 501 20.01 0.15 -22.72
N GLN A 502 20.65 0.96 -21.86
CA GLN A 502 21.75 1.83 -22.25
C GLN A 502 22.97 1.02 -22.70
N GLN A 503 23.27 -0.10 -22.05
CA GLN A 503 24.35 -1.02 -22.46
C GLN A 503 24.09 -1.64 -23.83
N LEU A 504 22.85 -1.98 -24.12
CA LEU A 504 22.41 -2.55 -25.41
C LEU A 504 22.29 -1.49 -26.53
N GLY A 505 22.54 -0.21 -26.21
CA GLY A 505 22.43 0.88 -27.18
C GLY A 505 20.99 1.28 -27.52
N ALA A 506 20.00 0.76 -26.81
CA ALA A 506 18.58 0.98 -27.08
C ALA A 506 18.07 2.34 -26.55
N GLY A 507 18.90 3.15 -25.93
CA GLY A 507 18.47 4.43 -25.39
C GLY A 507 19.52 5.14 -24.55
N GLU A 508 20.47 5.78 -25.19
CA GLU A 508 21.43 6.68 -24.48
C GLU A 508 20.73 7.86 -23.79
N GLU A 509 19.47 8.13 -24.14
CA GLU A 509 18.69 9.27 -23.68
C GLU A 509 17.65 8.93 -22.59
N LEU A 510 17.57 7.66 -22.14
CA LEU A 510 16.59 7.25 -21.13
C LEU A 510 17.07 7.59 -19.71
N PRO A 511 16.37 8.47 -18.98
CA PRO A 511 16.78 8.85 -17.62
C PRO A 511 16.52 7.70 -16.65
N ILE A 512 17.57 7.20 -16.01
CA ILE A 512 17.54 6.05 -15.09
C ILE A 512 16.57 6.30 -13.93
N ALA A 513 16.52 7.55 -13.43
CA ALA A 513 15.62 7.95 -12.35
C ALA A 513 14.16 7.68 -12.70
N VAL A 514 13.73 7.99 -13.93
CA VAL A 514 12.35 7.79 -14.38
C VAL A 514 11.97 6.33 -14.39
N PHE A 515 12.85 5.48 -14.94
CA PHE A 515 12.63 4.03 -14.89
C PHE A 515 12.60 3.52 -13.44
N GLY A 516 13.42 4.09 -12.56
CA GLY A 516 13.39 3.80 -11.12
C GLY A 516 12.02 4.14 -10.51
N VAL A 517 11.51 5.35 -10.73
CA VAL A 517 10.22 5.81 -10.19
C VAL A 517 9.05 5.03 -10.78
N VAL A 518 9.02 4.81 -12.10
CA VAL A 518 7.98 4.00 -12.75
C VAL A 518 8.05 2.55 -12.26
N GLY A 519 9.26 2.02 -12.04
CA GLY A 519 9.48 0.71 -11.42
C GLY A 519 8.91 0.63 -10.00
N MET A 520 9.07 1.69 -9.17
CA MET A 520 8.48 1.77 -7.83
C MET A 520 6.96 1.58 -7.90
N GLY A 521 6.28 2.34 -8.74
CA GLY A 521 4.83 2.27 -8.88
C GLY A 521 4.35 0.95 -9.47
N SER A 522 4.98 0.47 -10.54
CA SER A 522 4.58 -0.78 -11.18
C SER A 522 4.79 -2.01 -10.28
N MET A 523 5.87 -2.07 -9.50
CA MET A 523 6.10 -3.13 -8.51
C MET A 523 5.08 -3.07 -7.36
N LEU A 524 4.76 -1.86 -6.89
CA LEU A 524 3.74 -1.65 -5.87
C LEU A 524 2.36 -2.07 -6.38
N ALA A 525 1.97 -1.69 -7.61
CA ALA A 525 0.72 -2.12 -8.24
C ALA A 525 0.64 -3.65 -8.36
N ALA A 526 1.75 -4.29 -8.74
CA ALA A 526 1.84 -5.75 -8.86
C ALA A 526 1.62 -6.47 -7.51
N THR A 527 2.14 -5.94 -6.41
CA THR A 527 2.07 -6.60 -5.09
C THR A 527 0.81 -6.28 -4.32
N THR A 528 0.29 -5.06 -4.44
CA THR A 528 -0.93 -4.61 -3.73
C THR A 528 -2.23 -4.94 -4.47
N ARG A 529 -2.17 -5.21 -5.77
CA ARG A 529 -3.32 -5.34 -6.68
C ARG A 529 -4.15 -4.06 -6.80
N SER A 530 -3.59 -2.92 -6.45
CA SER A 530 -4.23 -1.63 -6.48
C SER A 530 -3.42 -0.63 -7.32
N PRO A 531 -3.70 -0.53 -8.64
CA PRO A 531 -2.97 0.40 -9.52
C PRO A 531 -3.22 1.85 -9.13
N LEU A 532 -4.45 2.19 -8.73
CA LEU A 532 -4.80 3.53 -8.30
C LEU A 532 -3.97 3.98 -7.09
N LEU A 533 -3.86 3.12 -6.06
CA LEU A 533 -3.02 3.40 -4.90
C LEU A 533 -1.56 3.62 -5.30
N ALA A 534 -1.02 2.77 -6.17
CA ALA A 534 0.37 2.83 -6.60
C ALA A 534 0.67 4.11 -7.40
N MET A 535 -0.21 4.49 -8.32
CA MET A 535 -0.08 5.72 -9.11
C MET A 535 -0.12 6.97 -8.24
N ILE A 536 -1.13 7.08 -7.38
CA ILE A 536 -1.29 8.24 -6.49
C ILE A 536 -0.12 8.32 -5.51
N MET A 537 0.32 7.19 -4.93
CA MET A 537 1.44 7.16 -4.00
C MET A 537 2.72 7.67 -4.67
N VAL A 538 3.05 7.17 -5.85
CA VAL A 538 4.26 7.61 -6.56
C VAL A 538 4.15 9.07 -6.97
N PHE A 539 2.97 9.53 -7.39
CA PHE A 539 2.73 10.94 -7.67
C PHE A 539 2.95 11.83 -6.43
N GLU A 540 2.37 11.49 -5.28
CA GLU A 540 2.53 12.28 -4.06
C GLU A 540 3.95 12.30 -3.52
N ILE A 541 4.73 11.23 -3.71
CA ILE A 541 6.13 11.18 -3.26
C ILE A 541 7.11 11.80 -4.26
N SER A 542 6.78 11.88 -5.56
CA SER A 542 7.62 12.48 -6.60
C SER A 542 7.28 13.96 -6.85
N LEU A 543 6.02 14.34 -6.65
CA LEU A 543 5.46 15.66 -6.95
C LEU A 543 5.64 16.09 -8.43
N ASP A 544 5.80 15.13 -9.32
CA ASP A 544 6.02 15.36 -10.75
C ASP A 544 4.89 14.72 -11.59
N TYR A 545 4.11 15.59 -12.24
CA TYR A 545 2.99 15.17 -13.08
C TYR A 545 3.43 14.55 -14.41
N SER A 546 4.61 14.91 -14.92
CA SER A 546 5.12 14.42 -16.20
C SER A 546 5.35 12.90 -16.21
N LEU A 547 5.54 12.32 -15.01
CA LEU A 547 5.70 10.87 -14.82
C LEU A 547 4.37 10.08 -14.93
N MET A 548 3.21 10.76 -14.91
CA MET A 548 1.93 10.06 -14.82
C MET A 548 1.64 9.15 -16.03
N PRO A 549 1.81 9.57 -17.30
CA PRO A 549 1.51 8.70 -18.44
C PRO A 549 2.32 7.39 -18.44
N PRO A 550 3.67 7.39 -18.34
CA PRO A 550 4.46 6.16 -18.29
C PRO A 550 4.16 5.33 -17.04
N LEU A 551 3.90 5.98 -15.89
CA LEU A 551 3.55 5.32 -14.65
C LEU A 551 2.21 4.58 -14.74
N MET A 552 1.18 5.23 -15.30
CA MET A 552 -0.15 4.63 -15.47
C MET A 552 -0.06 3.40 -16.37
N LEU A 553 0.64 3.52 -17.50
CA LEU A 553 0.82 2.42 -18.45
C LEU A 553 1.52 1.22 -17.80
N ALA A 554 2.66 1.46 -17.14
CA ALA A 554 3.42 0.40 -16.48
C ALA A 554 2.66 -0.25 -15.32
N CYS A 555 1.92 0.52 -14.50
CA CYS A 555 1.11 -0.01 -13.40
C CYS A 555 -0.02 -0.92 -13.90
N VAL A 556 -0.74 -0.51 -14.96
CA VAL A 556 -1.84 -1.31 -15.53
C VAL A 556 -1.30 -2.61 -16.13
N VAL A 557 -0.23 -2.54 -16.93
CA VAL A 557 0.41 -3.74 -17.49
C VAL A 557 0.91 -4.66 -16.38
N SER A 558 1.56 -4.10 -15.38
CA SER A 558 2.13 -4.86 -14.26
C SER A 558 1.05 -5.64 -13.48
N ILE A 559 -0.10 -5.03 -13.19
CA ILE A 559 -1.17 -5.73 -12.47
C ILE A 559 -1.79 -6.85 -13.33
N LEU A 560 -1.95 -6.64 -14.65
CA LEU A 560 -2.47 -7.67 -15.55
C LEU A 560 -1.57 -8.93 -15.56
N VAL A 561 -0.26 -8.72 -15.71
CA VAL A 561 0.72 -9.81 -15.67
C VAL A 561 0.74 -10.47 -14.31
N ALA A 562 0.78 -9.68 -13.25
CA ALA A 562 0.87 -10.20 -11.90
C ALA A 562 -0.38 -11.00 -11.49
N ARG A 563 -1.60 -10.57 -11.87
CA ARG A 563 -2.85 -11.33 -11.62
C ARG A 563 -2.85 -12.68 -12.34
N ARG A 564 -2.29 -12.73 -13.54
CA ARG A 564 -2.20 -13.98 -14.31
C ARG A 564 -1.27 -15.01 -13.66
N LEU A 565 -0.16 -14.53 -13.06
CA LEU A 565 0.87 -15.40 -12.47
C LEU A 565 0.59 -15.77 -11.01
N HIS A 566 -0.06 -14.89 -10.25
CA HIS A 566 -0.42 -15.06 -8.86
C HIS A 566 -1.66 -14.21 -8.54
N PRO A 567 -2.84 -14.77 -8.28
CA PRO A 567 -4.09 -14.00 -8.18
C PRO A 567 -4.18 -13.11 -6.93
N GLU A 568 -3.56 -13.51 -5.83
CA GLU A 568 -3.69 -12.82 -4.55
C GLU A 568 -2.73 -11.64 -4.40
N SER A 569 -3.12 -10.67 -3.54
CA SER A 569 -2.27 -9.56 -3.11
C SER A 569 -1.55 -9.88 -1.80
N ILE A 570 -0.56 -9.06 -1.45
CA ILE A 570 0.16 -9.14 -0.17
C ILE A 570 -0.78 -9.00 1.04
N TYR A 571 -1.95 -8.40 0.84
CA TYR A 571 -2.96 -8.17 1.87
C TYR A 571 -4.06 -9.24 1.89
N THR A 572 -4.45 -9.79 0.74
CA THR A 572 -5.52 -10.79 0.64
C THR A 572 -5.02 -12.21 0.89
N GLU A 573 -3.79 -12.52 0.54
CA GLU A 573 -3.17 -13.84 0.73
C GLU A 573 -3.25 -14.35 2.19
N PRO A 574 -2.89 -13.55 3.23
CA PRO A 574 -3.01 -14.00 4.62
C PRO A 574 -4.46 -14.25 5.07
N LEU A 575 -5.43 -13.51 4.51
CA LEU A 575 -6.86 -13.68 4.80
C LEU A 575 -7.38 -14.97 4.17
N ARG A 576 -7.06 -15.21 2.90
CA ARG A 576 -7.44 -16.44 2.18
C ARG A 576 -6.92 -17.70 2.87
N ARG A 577 -5.67 -17.68 3.35
CA ARG A 577 -5.11 -18.84 4.09
C ARG A 577 -5.85 -19.17 5.37
N LYS A 578 -6.54 -18.19 5.95
CA LYS A 578 -7.41 -18.37 7.13
C LYS A 578 -8.85 -18.71 6.75
N GLY A 579 -9.16 -18.89 5.46
CA GLY A 579 -10.51 -19.13 4.97
C GLY A 579 -11.43 -17.91 5.04
N LEU A 580 -10.87 -16.71 5.23
CA LEU A 580 -11.62 -15.46 5.24
C LEU A 580 -11.72 -14.95 3.79
N ILE A 581 -12.94 -14.94 3.27
CA ILE A 581 -13.22 -14.38 1.94
C ILE A 581 -13.36 -12.87 2.11
N VAL A 582 -12.47 -12.12 1.45
CA VAL A 582 -12.67 -10.68 1.27
C VAL A 582 -13.75 -10.54 0.20
N PRO A 583 -14.91 -9.95 0.49
CA PRO A 583 -15.88 -9.65 -0.55
C PRO A 583 -15.21 -8.70 -1.56
N GLN A 584 -14.83 -9.18 -2.70
CA GLN A 584 -14.47 -8.32 -3.83
C GLN A 584 -15.79 -7.82 -4.42
N GLU A 585 -16.01 -6.51 -4.36
CA GLU A 585 -17.27 -5.84 -4.69
C GLU A 585 -17.86 -6.16 -6.07
N ALA A 586 -17.02 -6.49 -7.05
CA ALA A 586 -17.48 -6.90 -8.38
C ALA A 586 -18.11 -8.32 -8.42
N THR A 587 -17.65 -9.24 -7.56
CA THR A 587 -18.09 -10.65 -7.62
C THR A 587 -19.38 -10.92 -6.86
N ALA A 588 -19.75 -10.14 -5.86
CA ALA A 588 -21.02 -10.35 -5.14
C ALA A 588 -22.24 -9.88 -5.95
N SER A 589 -22.10 -8.76 -6.67
CA SER A 589 -23.16 -8.25 -7.56
C SER A 589 -23.29 -9.10 -8.82
N GLU A 590 -22.16 -9.52 -9.44
CA GLU A 590 -22.13 -10.42 -10.58
C GLU A 590 -22.62 -11.83 -10.21
N ALA A 591 -22.21 -12.36 -9.06
CA ALA A 591 -22.66 -13.67 -8.58
C ALA A 591 -24.15 -13.67 -8.17
N ALA A 592 -24.70 -12.56 -7.68
CA ALA A 592 -26.13 -12.42 -7.41
C ALA A 592 -26.93 -12.25 -8.70
N ALA A 593 -26.36 -11.56 -9.71
CA ALA A 593 -26.97 -11.35 -11.02
C ALA A 593 -26.98 -12.62 -11.89
N GLU A 594 -26.02 -13.51 -11.71
CA GLU A 594 -25.92 -14.79 -12.45
C GLU A 594 -26.79 -15.92 -11.86
N ARG A 595 -27.26 -15.79 -10.61
CA ARG A 595 -28.14 -16.78 -9.99
C ARG A 595 -29.50 -16.81 -10.68
N THR A 596 -30.04 -18.03 -10.79
CA THR A 596 -31.39 -18.26 -11.34
C THR A 596 -32.42 -18.34 -10.21
N VAL A 597 -33.69 -18.19 -10.56
CA VAL A 597 -34.83 -18.41 -9.65
C VAL A 597 -34.77 -19.83 -9.05
N GLY A 598 -34.34 -20.82 -9.86
CA GLY A 598 -34.20 -22.22 -9.46
C GLY A 598 -33.21 -22.43 -8.30
N ASP A 599 -32.16 -21.59 -8.18
CA ASP A 599 -31.14 -21.69 -7.12
C ASP A 599 -31.66 -21.23 -5.75
N VAL A 600 -32.75 -20.43 -5.73
CA VAL A 600 -33.27 -19.76 -4.51
C VAL A 600 -34.70 -20.19 -4.19
N MET A 601 -35.42 -20.77 -5.14
CA MET A 601 -36.81 -21.16 -4.93
C MET A 601 -36.92 -22.25 -3.86
N ARG A 602 -38.02 -22.24 -3.15
CA ARG A 602 -38.42 -23.22 -2.13
C ARG A 602 -39.62 -24.03 -2.60
N ALA A 603 -40.00 -25.03 -1.81
CA ALA A 603 -41.24 -25.78 -2.05
C ALA A 603 -42.44 -24.81 -2.16
N PRO A 604 -43.41 -25.08 -3.02
CA PRO A 604 -44.53 -24.20 -3.23
C PRO A 604 -45.34 -24.02 -1.95
N VAL A 605 -45.88 -22.81 -1.73
CA VAL A 605 -46.90 -22.62 -0.72
C VAL A 605 -48.06 -23.58 -1.02
N LEU A 606 -48.51 -24.33 -0.04
CA LEU A 606 -49.56 -25.34 -0.22
C LEU A 606 -50.80 -24.65 -0.84
N PRO A 607 -51.15 -24.98 -2.09
CA PRO A 607 -52.27 -24.32 -2.79
C PRO A 607 -53.60 -24.79 -2.23
N VAL A 608 -54.63 -23.99 -2.45
CA VAL A 608 -56.02 -24.35 -2.31
C VAL A 608 -56.62 -24.61 -3.68
N ARG A 609 -57.61 -25.52 -3.76
CA ARG A 609 -58.34 -25.75 -5.00
C ARG A 609 -59.31 -24.61 -5.28
N GLU A 610 -59.63 -24.35 -6.52
CA GLU A 610 -60.68 -23.36 -6.91
C GLU A 610 -62.04 -23.64 -6.28
N THR A 611 -62.30 -24.91 -5.96
CA THR A 611 -63.51 -25.40 -5.29
C THR A 611 -63.42 -25.43 -3.74
N ALA A 612 -62.34 -24.99 -3.17
CA ALA A 612 -62.15 -24.98 -1.70
C ALA A 612 -63.14 -24.05 -1.03
N THR A 613 -63.72 -24.48 0.06
CA THR A 613 -64.71 -23.70 0.83
C THR A 613 -64.03 -22.59 1.64
N LEU A 614 -64.78 -21.53 1.97
CA LEU A 614 -64.32 -20.43 2.82
C LEU A 614 -63.70 -20.93 4.14
N ARG A 615 -64.29 -21.96 4.76
CA ARG A 615 -63.82 -22.57 6.01
C ARG A 615 -62.47 -23.25 5.84
N GLU A 616 -62.26 -23.93 4.73
CA GLU A 616 -60.99 -24.60 4.42
C GLU A 616 -59.88 -23.57 4.21
N ILE A 617 -60.16 -22.49 3.48
CA ILE A 617 -59.22 -21.39 3.22
C ILE A 617 -58.88 -20.65 4.51
N ALA A 618 -59.88 -20.37 5.36
CA ALA A 618 -59.66 -19.76 6.67
C ALA A 618 -58.75 -20.61 7.57
N ASN A 619 -58.96 -21.93 7.61
CA ASN A 619 -58.11 -22.83 8.35
C ASN A 619 -56.68 -22.87 7.83
N ARG A 620 -56.47 -22.75 6.53
CA ARG A 620 -55.15 -22.67 5.91
C ARG A 620 -54.40 -21.41 6.31
N PHE A 621 -55.07 -20.25 6.41
CA PHE A 621 -54.50 -19.02 6.90
C PHE A 621 -54.20 -19.06 8.38
N LEU A 622 -55.04 -19.72 9.19
CA LEU A 622 -54.82 -19.83 10.63
C LEU A 622 -53.63 -20.75 10.98
N THR A 623 -53.39 -21.77 10.15
CA THR A 623 -52.31 -22.74 10.38
C THR A 623 -50.99 -22.38 9.66
N GLY A 624 -51.02 -21.36 8.78
CA GLY A 624 -49.87 -20.93 7.98
C GLY A 624 -49.44 -19.50 8.26
N ALA A 625 -48.21 -19.16 8.01
CA ALA A 625 -47.66 -17.80 8.15
C ALA A 625 -47.78 -16.95 6.87
N ASN A 626 -48.57 -17.38 5.90
CA ASN A 626 -48.68 -16.73 4.59
C ASN A 626 -49.86 -15.75 4.55
N ASN A 627 -49.67 -14.60 3.90
CA ASN A 627 -50.75 -13.60 3.72
C ASN A 627 -51.53 -13.82 2.42
N PHE A 628 -51.05 -14.72 1.56
CA PHE A 628 -51.62 -15.09 0.28
C PHE A 628 -51.56 -16.59 0.11
N LEU A 629 -52.60 -17.22 -0.42
CA LEU A 629 -52.64 -18.64 -0.80
C LEU A 629 -52.84 -18.74 -2.31
N PRO A 630 -51.99 -19.52 -3.05
CA PRO A 630 -52.23 -19.78 -4.47
C PRO A 630 -53.44 -20.68 -4.62
N VAL A 631 -54.25 -20.38 -5.64
CA VAL A 631 -55.40 -21.16 -6.06
C VAL A 631 -55.05 -21.93 -7.33
N VAL A 632 -55.31 -23.24 -7.29
CA VAL A 632 -55.00 -24.12 -8.45
C VAL A 632 -56.26 -24.86 -8.91
N ASP A 633 -56.29 -25.14 -10.20
CA ASP A 633 -57.32 -26.00 -10.81
C ASP A 633 -57.07 -27.51 -10.55
N SER A 634 -57.89 -28.33 -11.16
CA SER A 634 -57.76 -29.80 -11.11
C SER A 634 -56.47 -30.33 -11.75
N ARG A 635 -55.78 -29.55 -12.61
CA ARG A 635 -54.50 -29.87 -13.26
C ARG A 635 -53.29 -29.29 -12.58
N GLN A 636 -53.48 -28.69 -11.38
CA GLN A 636 -52.42 -28.02 -10.61
C GLN A 636 -51.88 -26.74 -11.33
N GLN A 637 -52.68 -26.13 -12.22
CA GLN A 637 -52.37 -24.85 -12.85
C GLN A 637 -52.82 -23.71 -11.92
N LEU A 638 -51.98 -22.70 -11.80
CA LEU A 638 -52.27 -21.52 -10.99
C LEU A 638 -53.34 -20.66 -11.69
N VAL A 639 -54.50 -20.58 -11.10
CA VAL A 639 -55.66 -19.86 -11.67
C VAL A 639 -55.93 -18.54 -10.89
N GLY A 640 -55.45 -18.41 -9.68
CA GLY A 640 -55.61 -17.19 -8.89
C GLY A 640 -54.87 -17.16 -7.59
N LEU A 641 -55.13 -16.15 -6.79
CA LEU A 641 -54.66 -15.99 -5.40
C LEU A 641 -55.82 -15.57 -4.52
N VAL A 642 -55.76 -16.04 -3.25
CA VAL A 642 -56.62 -15.52 -2.16
C VAL A 642 -55.75 -14.77 -1.17
N ALA A 643 -56.09 -13.54 -0.87
CA ALA A 643 -55.44 -12.74 0.18
C ALA A 643 -56.18 -12.89 1.53
N LEU A 644 -55.43 -12.87 2.63
CA LEU A 644 -56.00 -12.92 3.98
C LEU A 644 -56.97 -11.74 4.24
N GLN A 645 -56.71 -10.59 3.65
CA GLN A 645 -57.58 -9.41 3.80
C GLN A 645 -58.92 -9.59 3.10
N ASP A 646 -58.99 -10.36 2.01
CA ASP A 646 -60.24 -10.62 1.29
C ASP A 646 -61.19 -11.48 2.13
N LEU A 647 -60.63 -12.35 2.98
CA LEU A 647 -61.43 -13.15 3.90
C LEU A 647 -62.14 -12.30 4.94
N LYS A 648 -61.63 -11.12 5.33
CA LYS A 648 -62.21 -10.30 6.39
C LYS A 648 -63.63 -9.81 6.05
N GLU A 649 -63.91 -9.60 4.77
CA GLU A 649 -65.23 -9.16 4.31
C GLU A 649 -66.28 -10.28 4.50
N TYR A 650 -65.87 -11.53 4.46
CA TYR A 650 -66.72 -12.70 4.56
C TYR A 650 -66.80 -13.29 5.97
N LEU A 651 -65.82 -12.99 6.86
CA LEU A 651 -65.80 -13.49 8.23
C LEU A 651 -66.69 -12.72 9.21
N GLY A 652 -67.21 -11.55 8.80
CA GLY A 652 -68.09 -10.70 9.62
C GLY A 652 -69.58 -10.92 9.41
N ALA A 653 -69.99 -11.81 8.53
CA ALA A 653 -71.40 -12.04 8.21
C ALA A 653 -71.84 -13.44 8.70
N ASP A 654 -72.79 -13.48 9.59
CA ASP A 654 -73.37 -14.72 10.15
C ASP A 654 -74.06 -15.55 9.05
N ASP A 655 -73.73 -16.86 9.03
CA ASP A 655 -74.38 -18.03 8.35
C ASP A 655 -74.83 -17.93 6.89
N GLU A 656 -74.78 -16.82 6.18
CA GLU A 656 -75.28 -16.72 4.79
C GLU A 656 -74.33 -17.23 3.67
N PHE A 657 -73.13 -17.65 3.98
CA PHE A 657 -72.09 -17.96 2.96
C PHE A 657 -71.74 -19.46 2.84
N GLN A 658 -72.69 -20.38 3.12
CA GLN A 658 -72.41 -21.84 3.05
C GLN A 658 -72.05 -22.38 1.63
N GLY A 659 -72.12 -21.57 0.58
CA GLY A 659 -71.84 -21.96 -0.80
C GLY A 659 -70.62 -21.28 -1.45
N VAL A 660 -69.95 -20.33 -0.77
CA VAL A 660 -68.85 -19.55 -1.33
C VAL A 660 -67.58 -20.41 -1.41
N ILE A 661 -67.01 -20.48 -2.61
CA ILE A 661 -65.76 -21.20 -2.90
C ILE A 661 -64.62 -20.26 -3.29
N ALA A 662 -63.39 -20.74 -3.36
CA ALA A 662 -62.22 -19.93 -3.69
C ALA A 662 -62.35 -19.17 -5.01
N TYR A 663 -63.03 -19.77 -5.99
CA TYR A 663 -63.27 -19.18 -7.31
C TYR A 663 -64.06 -17.86 -7.25
N ASP A 664 -64.97 -17.71 -6.30
CA ASP A 664 -65.89 -16.57 -6.19
C ASP A 664 -65.18 -15.27 -5.74
N PHE A 665 -64.06 -15.37 -5.00
CA PHE A 665 -63.37 -14.23 -4.43
C PHE A 665 -61.85 -14.21 -4.65
N MET A 666 -61.32 -15.19 -5.44
CA MET A 666 -59.91 -15.16 -5.80
C MET A 666 -59.58 -13.98 -6.66
N ARG A 667 -58.40 -13.44 -6.46
CA ARG A 667 -57.83 -12.43 -7.36
C ARG A 667 -57.22 -13.08 -8.58
N PRO A 668 -57.08 -12.36 -9.70
CA PRO A 668 -56.34 -12.86 -10.89
C PRO A 668 -54.96 -13.39 -10.54
N PRO A 669 -54.41 -14.34 -11.30
CA PRO A 669 -53.08 -14.89 -11.04
C PRO A 669 -52.06 -13.76 -11.09
N PRO A 670 -51.14 -13.71 -10.14
CA PRO A 670 -50.12 -12.68 -10.11
C PRO A 670 -49.07 -12.94 -11.20
N ALA A 671 -48.16 -11.98 -11.37
CA ALA A 671 -46.99 -12.20 -12.17
C ALA A 671 -46.17 -13.38 -11.62
N CYS A 672 -45.99 -14.43 -12.40
CA CYS A 672 -45.25 -15.65 -12.07
C CYS A 672 -43.85 -15.59 -12.64
N VAL A 673 -42.92 -16.32 -12.00
CA VAL A 673 -41.56 -16.48 -12.48
C VAL A 673 -41.25 -17.95 -12.76
N THR A 674 -40.27 -18.23 -13.62
CA THR A 674 -39.82 -19.59 -13.97
C THR A 674 -38.41 -19.89 -13.41
N PRO A 675 -38.08 -21.16 -13.16
CA PRO A 675 -36.79 -21.52 -12.56
C PRO A 675 -35.56 -21.06 -13.34
N ASN A 676 -35.67 -21.00 -14.65
CA ASN A 676 -34.54 -20.65 -15.53
C ASN A 676 -34.31 -19.15 -15.70
N GLN A 677 -35.19 -18.29 -15.16
CA GLN A 677 -35.01 -16.85 -15.21
C GLN A 677 -33.90 -16.43 -14.25
N ARG A 678 -33.08 -15.44 -14.65
CA ARG A 678 -32.08 -14.87 -13.76
C ARG A 678 -32.76 -14.00 -12.69
N LEU A 679 -32.21 -13.98 -11.49
CA LEU A 679 -32.75 -13.16 -10.39
C LEU A 679 -32.84 -11.67 -10.75
N LEU A 680 -31.89 -11.17 -11.56
CA LEU A 680 -31.89 -9.79 -12.04
C LEU A 680 -33.09 -9.48 -12.95
N ASP A 681 -33.45 -10.42 -13.83
CA ASP A 681 -34.56 -10.25 -14.79
C ASP A 681 -35.92 -10.27 -14.10
N VAL A 682 -36.04 -10.96 -12.98
CA VAL A 682 -37.27 -11.05 -12.19
C VAL A 682 -37.38 -9.98 -11.08
N LEU A 683 -36.33 -9.19 -10.87
CA LEU A 683 -36.29 -8.15 -9.84
C LEU A 683 -37.45 -7.15 -9.94
N PRO A 684 -37.88 -6.66 -11.12
CA PRO A 684 -39.06 -5.81 -11.24
C PRO A 684 -40.35 -6.49 -10.72
N VAL A 685 -40.51 -7.79 -10.96
CA VAL A 685 -41.66 -8.58 -10.48
C VAL A 685 -41.59 -8.70 -8.94
N VAL A 686 -40.38 -8.95 -8.39
CA VAL A 686 -40.14 -9.05 -6.96
C VAL A 686 -40.41 -7.74 -6.23
N LEU A 687 -40.05 -6.59 -6.82
CA LEU A 687 -40.29 -5.27 -6.27
C LEU A 687 -41.76 -4.88 -6.30
N ALA A 688 -42.46 -5.18 -7.40
CA ALA A 688 -43.89 -4.87 -7.58
C ALA A 688 -44.80 -5.80 -6.79
N SER A 689 -44.34 -6.99 -6.38
CA SER A 689 -45.17 -7.98 -5.67
C SER A 689 -45.39 -7.62 -4.21
N GLU A 690 -46.64 -7.72 -3.74
CA GLU A 690 -47.00 -7.61 -2.31
C GLU A 690 -46.85 -8.94 -1.56
N GLN A 691 -46.62 -10.05 -2.29
CA GLN A 691 -46.56 -11.39 -1.73
C GLN A 691 -45.21 -11.66 -1.05
N ARG A 692 -45.23 -12.34 0.08
CA ARG A 692 -44.02 -12.84 0.75
C ARG A 692 -43.31 -13.89 -0.09
N ASN A 693 -44.09 -14.75 -0.78
CA ASN A 693 -43.64 -15.87 -1.58
C ASN A 693 -44.25 -15.75 -2.97
N ILE A 694 -43.43 -15.43 -3.97
CA ILE A 694 -43.86 -15.25 -5.35
C ILE A 694 -43.98 -16.64 -6.00
N PRO A 695 -45.11 -16.98 -6.67
CA PRO A 695 -45.30 -18.28 -7.30
C PRO A 695 -44.27 -18.55 -8.39
N VAL A 696 -43.65 -19.73 -8.35
CA VAL A 696 -42.77 -20.23 -9.41
C VAL A 696 -43.51 -21.32 -10.17
N VAL A 697 -43.61 -21.11 -11.50
CA VAL A 697 -44.30 -22.04 -12.42
C VAL A 697 -43.29 -22.73 -13.35
N ASN A 698 -43.66 -23.89 -13.86
CA ASN A 698 -42.81 -24.65 -14.79
C ASN A 698 -42.54 -23.87 -16.09
N THR A 699 -43.58 -23.35 -16.72
CA THR A 699 -43.54 -22.47 -17.88
C THR A 699 -44.67 -21.45 -17.78
N LEU A 700 -44.50 -20.26 -18.34
CA LEU A 700 -45.53 -19.22 -18.36
C LEU A 700 -46.78 -19.59 -19.20
N LYS A 701 -46.70 -20.64 -20.03
CA LYS A 701 -47.83 -21.17 -20.81
C LYS A 701 -48.65 -22.17 -20.05
N GLU A 702 -48.02 -23.07 -19.33
CA GLU A 702 -48.69 -24.14 -18.60
C GLU A 702 -49.10 -23.71 -17.19
N ASN A 703 -48.47 -22.68 -16.62
CA ASN A 703 -48.72 -22.11 -15.29
C ASN A 703 -48.84 -23.15 -14.16
N ARG A 704 -48.16 -24.29 -14.29
CA ARG A 704 -48.16 -25.31 -13.24
C ARG A 704 -47.28 -24.88 -12.07
N LEU A 705 -47.85 -24.77 -10.91
CA LEU A 705 -47.15 -24.36 -9.70
C LEU A 705 -46.11 -25.42 -9.27
N ILE A 706 -44.81 -25.06 -9.20
CA ILE A 706 -43.71 -25.94 -8.85
C ILE A 706 -42.89 -25.44 -7.69
N GLY A 707 -42.98 -24.17 -7.32
CA GLY A 707 -42.18 -23.59 -6.26
C GLY A 707 -42.70 -22.25 -5.78
N ALA A 708 -41.96 -21.65 -4.87
CA ALA A 708 -42.18 -20.32 -4.36
C ALA A 708 -40.84 -19.58 -4.20
N LEU A 709 -40.74 -18.36 -4.67
CA LEU A 709 -39.57 -17.51 -4.54
C LEU A 709 -39.75 -16.57 -3.33
N PRO A 710 -38.96 -16.72 -2.23
CA PRO A 710 -39.10 -15.86 -1.07
C PRO A 710 -38.64 -14.42 -1.37
N ARG A 711 -39.57 -13.45 -1.38
CA ARG A 711 -39.31 -12.04 -1.69
C ARG A 711 -38.22 -11.44 -0.79
N ALA A 712 -38.27 -11.69 0.51
CA ALA A 712 -37.32 -11.14 1.47
C ALA A 712 -35.89 -11.66 1.25
N GLU A 713 -35.72 -12.91 0.79
CA GLU A 713 -34.43 -13.52 0.53
C GLU A 713 -33.79 -12.93 -0.74
N VAL A 714 -34.59 -12.75 -1.79
CA VAL A 714 -34.15 -12.10 -3.04
C VAL A 714 -33.79 -10.64 -2.77
N LEU A 715 -34.64 -9.89 -2.09
CA LEU A 715 -34.36 -8.51 -1.72
C LEU A 715 -33.15 -8.39 -0.76
N GLY A 716 -32.96 -9.38 0.12
CA GLY A 716 -31.77 -9.47 0.97
C GLY A 716 -30.51 -9.63 0.14
N MET A 717 -30.48 -10.57 -0.81
CA MET A 717 -29.36 -10.78 -1.73
C MET A 717 -29.03 -9.53 -2.55
N PHE A 718 -30.04 -8.85 -3.09
CA PHE A 718 -29.85 -7.60 -3.83
C PHE A 718 -29.56 -6.42 -2.91
N SER A 719 -30.13 -6.34 -1.70
CA SER A 719 -29.77 -5.30 -0.75
C SER A 719 -28.37 -5.48 -0.19
N GLU A 720 -27.90 -6.72 -0.03
CA GLU A 720 -26.49 -7.01 0.26
C GLU A 720 -25.61 -6.69 -0.94
N ALA A 721 -26.04 -7.02 -2.16
CA ALA A 721 -25.35 -6.67 -3.40
C ALA A 721 -25.45 -5.17 -3.73
N ILE A 722 -26.57 -4.51 -3.48
CA ILE A 722 -26.78 -3.06 -3.61
C ILE A 722 -26.14 -2.33 -2.41
N ALA A 723 -26.17 -2.88 -1.22
CA ALA A 723 -25.41 -2.36 -0.08
C ALA A 723 -23.90 -2.61 -0.25
N ALA A 724 -23.49 -3.63 -0.98
CA ALA A 724 -22.13 -3.81 -1.46
C ALA A 724 -21.80 -2.86 -2.62
N SER A 725 -22.69 -2.63 -3.58
CA SER A 725 -22.50 -1.72 -4.72
C SER A 725 -22.83 -0.27 -4.40
N SER A 726 -23.80 0.05 -3.56
CA SER A 726 -24.01 1.40 -3.01
C SER A 726 -23.06 1.73 -1.87
N ARG A 727 -22.40 0.74 -1.35
CA ARG A 727 -21.15 0.90 -0.61
C ARG A 727 -19.95 1.05 -1.55
N SER A 728 -20.07 0.84 -2.85
CA SER A 728 -19.07 1.09 -3.91
C SER A 728 -19.34 2.38 -4.72
N GLU A 729 -20.57 2.88 -4.76
CA GLU A 729 -20.97 4.10 -5.47
C GLU A 729 -21.33 5.28 -4.54
N ALA A 730 -21.44 5.06 -3.25
CA ALA A 730 -21.60 6.08 -2.24
C ALA A 730 -20.30 6.21 -1.45
#